data_2936de300fce90e588bfdb966f3a7bd5
#
_entry.id   2936de300fce90e588bfdb966f3a7bd5
#
_cell.length_a   1.000
_cell.length_b   1.000
_cell.length_c   1.000
_cell.angle_alpha   90.00
_cell.angle_beta   90.00
_cell.angle_gamma   90.00
#
_symmetry.space_group_name_H-M   'P 1'
#
loop_
_entity.id
_entity.type
_entity.pdbx_description
1 polymer ?
#
loop_
_entity_poly.entity_id
_entity_poly.type
_entity_poly.pdbx_seq_one_letter_code
_entity_poly.pdbx_strand_id
1 'polypeptide(L)'
;MSWLPGITTPFAAWFFALLVPLVVFYFLKLRRPRREIPSLALWQSVIEDQRVNSPFQKFKRNLLLLLQVACLCLLVLAAMQPFVRGGAETATYLPVLIDNSASMAATDDKGRSRLDLAKEEVRQIVEHLLSDQRVTLITVSDSAQRLTEFTDNRRILLDALDSIKVDEVPSRPEEGLQLAQALARTFDISTVRFYSDGNLPTRPDGAGKPMAVVDFDLPFDLQFHKLDEPAANIGITALNARKSDENRWDVFVRIEGSAAGQTAAKVQLSANGEPVGSPESVVLEAGQSQRFVFRYDSSDAASLVVRLQPDGTDSLAADNVAYLELPISRPLSVYCPTELVSYRHSLEVLSDIELLPQGEGDPQRAAYDLVISDQASDVELEASTRFFTGLVPEDVQSLVTVEEGLGEVIDWQRDSRLLQHVQFADMEVTDVPMLASGAEEAEFEQLGYEILANGNTGPLILERREGPVLSCFLLFHTDRSTLPYRVGFPVLISNLVSLAREQANLSDVRGASTGVLPPLALKPERDYRITGPGEFATTQSSDVEGILKGVAARAVGTYDVSEGGDVVRQVGASLLNATETSLHGVDEIHFRELTVDATTAPATTDRPLWPWLALGAFAVLLGEWWLYLRRPGGIPA
;
A
#
# COMPACT_ATOMS: atom_id res chain seq x y z
N MET A 1 28.89 -27.26 0.43
CA MET A 1 29.34 -27.62 1.81
C MET A 1 30.66 -26.93 2.10
N SER A 2 30.63 -25.66 2.53
CA SER A 2 31.85 -24.94 2.99
C SER A 2 31.84 -24.92 4.52
N TRP A 3 32.46 -25.93 5.12
CA TRP A 3 32.65 -26.08 6.58
C TRP A 3 33.67 -25.10 7.16
N LEU A 4 34.24 -24.21 6.36
CA LEU A 4 35.23 -23.25 6.83
C LEU A 4 34.50 -22.03 7.38
N PRO A 5 34.73 -21.67 8.69
CA PRO A 5 34.17 -20.45 9.25
C PRO A 5 34.70 -19.22 8.50
N GLY A 6 33.83 -18.28 8.20
CA GLY A 6 34.23 -16.97 7.72
C GLY A 6 34.94 -16.19 8.81
N ILE A 7 35.77 -15.20 8.44
CA ILE A 7 36.50 -14.34 9.37
C ILE A 7 36.22 -12.90 9.00
N THR A 8 35.63 -12.12 9.92
CA THR A 8 35.28 -10.72 9.68
C THR A 8 36.50 -9.78 9.73
N THR A 9 37.43 -10.02 10.66
CA THR A 9 38.59 -9.17 10.88
C THR A 9 39.93 -9.93 10.77
N PRO A 10 40.36 -10.29 9.54
CA PRO A 10 41.60 -11.07 9.35
C PRO A 10 42.88 -10.36 9.86
N PHE A 11 42.89 -9.01 9.89
CA PHE A 11 44.01 -8.23 10.40
C PHE A 11 44.28 -8.46 11.89
N ALA A 12 43.29 -8.92 12.69
CA ALA A 12 43.49 -9.29 14.08
C ALA A 12 44.49 -10.45 14.25
N ALA A 13 44.76 -11.23 13.20
CA ALA A 13 45.81 -12.26 13.21
C ALA A 13 47.20 -11.69 13.55
N TRP A 14 47.48 -10.41 13.29
CA TRP A 14 48.73 -9.76 13.69
C TRP A 14 48.98 -9.82 15.21
N PHE A 15 47.93 -9.92 16.03
CA PHE A 15 48.06 -10.08 17.48
C PHE A 15 48.70 -11.42 17.87
N PHE A 16 48.79 -12.43 16.98
CA PHE A 16 49.60 -13.61 17.25
C PHE A 16 51.10 -13.27 17.42
N ALA A 17 51.58 -12.14 16.90
CA ALA A 17 52.92 -11.66 17.14
C ALA A 17 53.21 -11.44 18.65
N LEU A 18 52.18 -11.21 19.48
CA LEU A 18 52.32 -11.10 20.94
C LEU A 18 52.75 -12.40 21.63
N LEU A 19 52.62 -13.54 20.95
CA LEU A 19 53.16 -14.81 21.44
C LEU A 19 54.69 -14.77 21.54
N VAL A 20 55.37 -14.03 20.66
CA VAL A 20 56.82 -13.95 20.65
C VAL A 20 57.34 -13.31 21.94
N PRO A 21 56.94 -12.09 22.35
CA PRO A 21 57.38 -11.50 23.60
C PRO A 21 56.94 -12.35 24.82
N LEU A 22 55.73 -12.91 24.80
CA LEU A 22 55.25 -13.77 25.89
C LEU A 22 56.20 -14.96 26.14
N VAL A 23 56.62 -15.64 25.08
CA VAL A 23 57.54 -16.76 25.16
C VAL A 23 58.94 -16.25 25.52
N VAL A 24 59.45 -15.14 24.95
CA VAL A 24 60.74 -14.56 25.26
C VAL A 24 60.83 -14.13 26.72
N PHE A 25 59.83 -13.42 27.24
CA PHE A 25 59.82 -13.02 28.66
C PHE A 25 59.84 -14.21 29.60
N TYR A 26 59.24 -15.31 29.23
CA TYR A 26 59.23 -16.54 30.03
C TYR A 26 60.66 -17.15 30.11
N PHE A 27 61.47 -17.04 29.06
CA PHE A 27 62.85 -17.53 29.03
C PHE A 27 63.87 -16.51 29.60
N LEU A 28 63.48 -15.24 29.82
CA LEU A 28 64.34 -14.24 30.42
C LEU A 28 64.64 -14.61 31.89
N LYS A 29 65.87 -14.95 32.14
CA LYS A 29 66.37 -15.34 33.45
C LYS A 29 66.50 -14.12 34.34
N LEU A 30 65.70 -14.02 35.44
CA LEU A 30 65.92 -13.01 36.47
C LEU A 30 67.36 -13.13 37.03
N ARG A 31 68.12 -12.06 36.95
CA ARG A 31 69.44 -11.99 37.65
C ARG A 31 69.18 -12.00 39.15
N ARG A 32 69.49 -13.12 39.81
CA ARG A 32 69.45 -13.17 41.26
C ARG A 32 70.62 -12.37 41.85
N PRO A 33 70.42 -11.54 42.90
CA PRO A 33 71.48 -10.86 43.57
C PRO A 33 72.38 -11.90 44.22
N ARG A 34 73.75 -11.74 44.05
CA ARG A 34 74.70 -12.56 44.74
C ARG A 34 74.64 -12.20 46.26
N ARG A 35 74.27 -13.15 47.10
CA ARG A 35 74.45 -13.06 48.55
C ARG A 35 75.67 -13.91 48.90
N GLU A 36 76.62 -13.32 49.58
CA GLU A 36 77.76 -14.03 50.15
C GLU A 36 77.31 -14.79 51.42
N ILE A 37 77.48 -16.11 51.40
CA ILE A 37 77.11 -17.00 52.51
C ILE A 37 78.44 -17.51 53.14
N PRO A 38 78.64 -17.40 54.45
CA PRO A 38 79.88 -17.67 55.11
C PRO A 38 80.29 -19.16 55.20
N SER A 39 79.48 -20.14 54.84
CA SER A 39 79.81 -21.56 54.85
C SER A 39 79.14 -22.33 53.70
N LEU A 40 79.98 -23.05 52.93
CA LEU A 40 79.52 -23.86 51.75
C LEU A 40 79.30 -25.34 52.06
N ALA A 41 79.64 -25.82 53.28
CA ALA A 41 79.65 -27.26 53.63
C ALA A 41 78.31 -27.98 53.49
N LEU A 42 77.17 -27.28 53.73
CA LEU A 42 75.78 -27.84 53.56
C LEU A 42 75.25 -27.69 52.15
N TRP A 43 75.87 -26.89 51.31
CA TRP A 43 75.36 -26.63 49.93
C TRP A 43 76.05 -27.52 48.88
N GLN A 44 77.26 -28.10 49.20
CA GLN A 44 77.93 -29.02 48.28
C GLN A 44 77.13 -30.27 47.95
N SER A 45 76.42 -30.87 48.93
CA SER A 45 75.59 -32.05 48.69
C SER A 45 74.31 -31.81 47.86
N VAL A 46 73.90 -30.53 47.82
CA VAL A 46 72.71 -30.14 47.02
C VAL A 46 73.10 -29.72 45.58
N ILE A 47 74.35 -29.34 45.36
CA ILE A 47 74.84 -28.88 44.04
C ILE A 47 75.20 -30.08 43.14
N GLU A 48 75.55 -31.23 43.66
CA GLU A 48 75.89 -32.44 42.87
C GLU A 48 74.69 -33.09 42.20
N ASP A 49 73.45 -32.81 42.63
CA ASP A 49 72.22 -33.44 42.10
C ASP A 49 71.55 -32.64 40.98
N GLN A 50 72.16 -31.54 40.47
CA GLN A 50 71.58 -30.74 39.39
C GLN A 50 72.44 -30.67 38.15
N ARG A 51 72.77 -31.79 37.52
CA ARG A 51 73.38 -31.80 36.19
C ARG A 51 72.48 -32.48 35.17
N VAL A 52 71.43 -31.78 34.71
CA VAL A 52 70.91 -31.98 33.35
C VAL A 52 70.38 -30.63 32.86
N ASN A 53 71.24 -29.89 32.14
CA ASN A 53 70.85 -28.67 31.44
C ASN A 53 70.39 -29.03 30.04
N SER A 54 69.11 -29.29 29.85
CA SER A 54 68.50 -29.24 28.52
C SER A 54 67.43 -28.15 28.51
N PRO A 55 67.53 -27.09 27.67
CA PRO A 55 66.55 -26.00 27.61
C PRO A 55 65.15 -26.51 27.25
N PHE A 56 65.04 -27.63 26.56
CA PHE A 56 63.74 -28.22 26.16
C PHE A 56 63.06 -29.07 27.26
N GLN A 57 63.77 -29.55 28.29
CA GLN A 57 63.15 -30.32 29.40
C GLN A 57 62.32 -29.42 30.34
N LYS A 58 62.57 -28.13 30.42
CA LYS A 58 61.81 -27.18 31.25
C LYS A 58 60.46 -26.82 30.63
N PHE A 59 60.32 -26.97 29.32
CA PHE A 59 59.07 -26.73 28.61
C PHE A 59 57.96 -27.73 28.99
N LYS A 60 58.29 -28.98 29.26
CA LYS A 60 57.34 -30.04 29.63
C LYS A 60 56.68 -29.87 30.99
N ARG A 61 57.11 -28.95 31.84
CA ARG A 61 56.64 -28.78 33.23
C ARG A 61 55.84 -27.53 33.51
N ASN A 62 55.63 -26.65 32.53
CA ASN A 62 54.99 -25.37 32.78
C ASN A 62 53.58 -25.26 32.18
N LEU A 63 52.66 -25.85 32.88
CA LEU A 63 51.21 -25.77 32.58
C LEU A 63 50.70 -24.30 32.52
N LEU A 64 51.29 -23.39 33.31
CA LEU A 64 50.92 -21.98 33.32
C LEU A 64 51.23 -21.28 31.99
N LEU A 65 52.44 -21.49 31.41
CA LEU A 65 52.76 -20.93 30.08
C LEU A 65 51.83 -21.47 29.02
N LEU A 66 51.49 -22.76 29.06
CA LEU A 66 50.59 -23.37 28.13
C LEU A 66 49.18 -22.73 28.22
N LEU A 67 48.68 -22.48 29.44
CA LEU A 67 47.41 -21.80 29.67
C LEU A 67 47.45 -20.33 29.16
N GLN A 68 48.54 -19.60 29.39
CA GLN A 68 48.71 -18.22 28.88
C GLN A 68 48.73 -18.17 27.37
N VAL A 69 49.45 -19.10 26.72
CA VAL A 69 49.46 -19.22 25.26
C VAL A 69 48.06 -19.58 24.74
N ALA A 70 47.40 -20.52 25.37
CA ALA A 70 46.03 -20.92 24.98
C ALA A 70 45.04 -19.75 25.16
N CYS A 71 45.13 -19.01 26.28
CA CYS A 71 44.29 -17.85 26.53
C CYS A 71 44.53 -16.76 25.45
N LEU A 72 45.78 -16.43 25.14
CA LEU A 72 46.11 -15.46 24.09
C LEU A 72 45.65 -15.93 22.71
N CYS A 73 45.80 -17.20 22.36
CA CYS A 73 45.30 -17.76 21.11
C CYS A 73 43.79 -17.64 21.01
N LEU A 74 43.04 -17.98 22.07
CA LEU A 74 41.59 -17.87 22.10
C LEU A 74 41.13 -16.41 21.99
N LEU A 75 41.80 -15.46 22.64
CA LEU A 75 41.51 -14.03 22.53
C LEU A 75 41.79 -13.50 21.12
N VAL A 76 42.90 -13.89 20.49
CA VAL A 76 43.18 -13.51 19.11
C VAL A 76 42.16 -14.12 18.14
N LEU A 77 41.81 -15.39 18.32
CA LEU A 77 40.76 -16.02 17.53
C LEU A 77 39.42 -15.32 17.75
N ALA A 78 39.07 -14.93 18.97
CA ALA A 78 37.87 -14.15 19.25
C ALA A 78 37.93 -12.77 18.58
N ALA A 79 39.07 -12.09 18.59
CA ALA A 79 39.29 -10.80 17.92
C ALA A 79 39.20 -10.90 16.40
N MET A 80 39.49 -12.06 15.81
CA MET A 80 39.30 -12.33 14.38
C MET A 80 37.84 -12.46 14.01
N GLN A 81 36.93 -12.55 14.98
CA GLN A 81 35.48 -12.65 14.80
C GLN A 81 35.06 -13.75 13.80
N PRO A 82 35.39 -15.02 14.05
CA PRO A 82 34.96 -16.10 13.19
C PRO A 82 33.44 -16.29 13.31
N PHE A 83 32.79 -16.61 12.17
CA PHE A 83 31.37 -16.90 12.10
C PHE A 83 31.10 -18.15 11.27
N VAL A 84 29.99 -18.82 11.57
CA VAL A 84 29.47 -19.93 10.76
C VAL A 84 28.47 -19.35 9.77
N ARG A 85 28.71 -19.58 8.47
CA ARG A 85 27.81 -19.10 7.42
C ARG A 85 26.47 -19.80 7.53
N GLY A 86 25.39 -19.01 7.62
CA GLY A 86 24.01 -19.48 7.65
C GLY A 86 23.44 -19.90 6.30
N GLY A 87 24.25 -19.85 5.21
CA GLY A 87 23.84 -20.22 3.86
C GLY A 87 23.34 -19.06 2.99
N ALA A 88 23.15 -17.87 3.55
CA ALA A 88 22.88 -16.66 2.77
C ALA A 88 24.19 -15.95 2.41
N GLU A 89 24.29 -15.41 1.20
CA GLU A 89 25.39 -14.51 0.84
C GLU A 89 25.42 -13.32 1.80
N THR A 90 26.60 -12.96 2.28
CA THR A 90 26.79 -11.84 3.20
C THR A 90 26.71 -10.52 2.44
N ALA A 91 25.49 -10.01 2.26
CA ALA A 91 25.29 -8.69 1.69
C ALA A 91 25.80 -7.62 2.68
N THR A 92 26.66 -6.72 2.20
CA THR A 92 27.15 -5.57 3.00
C THR A 92 26.02 -4.59 3.30
N TYR A 93 25.14 -4.35 2.32
CA TYR A 93 23.95 -3.51 2.44
C TYR A 93 22.72 -4.38 2.27
N LEU A 94 21.90 -4.51 3.31
CA LEU A 94 20.71 -5.35 3.34
C LEU A 94 19.44 -4.51 3.56
N PRO A 95 18.68 -4.17 2.53
CA PRO A 95 17.33 -3.66 2.69
C PRO A 95 16.42 -4.78 3.20
N VAL A 96 15.64 -4.47 4.23
CA VAL A 96 14.59 -5.34 4.78
C VAL A 96 13.26 -4.62 4.60
N LEU A 97 12.43 -5.16 3.72
CA LEU A 97 11.08 -4.71 3.47
C LEU A 97 10.13 -5.49 4.39
N ILE A 98 9.26 -4.77 5.08
CA ILE A 98 8.28 -5.34 6.00
C ILE A 98 6.92 -4.85 5.55
N ASP A 99 6.09 -5.78 5.12
CA ASP A 99 4.69 -5.51 4.83
C ASP A 99 3.98 -5.10 6.12
N ASN A 100 3.27 -3.99 6.08
CA ASN A 100 2.45 -3.51 7.19
C ASN A 100 1.01 -3.19 6.75
N SER A 101 0.53 -3.82 5.67
CA SER A 101 -0.85 -3.74 5.17
C SER A 101 -1.87 -4.32 6.16
N ALA A 102 -3.15 -4.18 5.82
CA ALA A 102 -4.26 -4.57 6.69
C ALA A 102 -4.21 -6.06 7.08
N SER A 103 -3.93 -6.96 6.15
CA SER A 103 -3.85 -8.40 6.40
C SER A 103 -2.74 -8.81 7.36
N MET A 104 -1.71 -7.97 7.52
CA MET A 104 -0.66 -8.17 8.53
C MET A 104 -1.13 -7.99 9.98
N ALA A 105 -2.32 -7.41 10.19
CA ALA A 105 -2.99 -7.39 11.50
C ALA A 105 -3.64 -8.73 11.86
N ALA A 106 -3.83 -9.62 10.87
CA ALA A 106 -4.48 -10.90 11.11
C ALA A 106 -3.75 -11.72 12.16
N THR A 107 -4.52 -12.27 13.12
CA THR A 107 -3.98 -12.96 14.30
C THR A 107 -4.08 -14.48 14.19
N ASP A 108 -3.07 -15.16 14.72
CA ASP A 108 -3.08 -16.61 14.92
C ASP A 108 -3.98 -17.01 16.12
N ASP A 109 -4.15 -18.33 16.33
CA ASP A 109 -4.91 -18.88 17.46
C ASP A 109 -4.33 -18.49 18.85
N LYS A 110 -3.12 -17.95 18.89
CA LYS A 110 -2.45 -17.47 20.11
C LYS A 110 -2.56 -15.97 20.29
N GLY A 111 -3.24 -15.27 19.39
CA GLY A 111 -3.43 -13.82 19.40
C GLY A 111 -2.19 -13.02 18.97
N ARG A 112 -1.22 -13.64 18.27
CA ARG A 112 -0.08 -12.92 17.67
C ARG A 112 -0.42 -12.51 16.26
N SER A 113 -0.14 -11.27 15.89
CA SER A 113 -0.34 -10.81 14.53
C SER A 113 0.76 -11.29 13.57
N ARG A 114 0.48 -11.33 12.28
CA ARG A 114 1.49 -11.60 11.25
C ARG A 114 2.62 -10.58 11.31
N LEU A 115 2.31 -9.31 11.59
CA LEU A 115 3.32 -8.27 11.78
C LEU A 115 4.23 -8.57 12.98
N ASP A 116 3.69 -9.12 14.09
CA ASP A 116 4.50 -9.53 15.24
C ASP A 116 5.47 -10.65 14.87
N LEU A 117 5.03 -11.62 14.06
CA LEU A 117 5.89 -12.69 13.55
C LEU A 117 7.00 -12.13 12.64
N ALA A 118 6.65 -11.22 11.72
CA ALA A 118 7.65 -10.55 10.88
C ALA A 118 8.69 -9.79 11.71
N LYS A 119 8.24 -9.03 12.70
CA LYS A 119 9.12 -8.29 13.61
C LYS A 119 10.06 -9.21 14.39
N GLU A 120 9.57 -10.37 14.84
CA GLU A 120 10.40 -11.34 15.56
C GLU A 120 11.51 -11.90 14.67
N GLU A 121 11.21 -12.26 13.42
CA GLU A 121 12.22 -12.73 12.46
C GLU A 121 13.25 -11.65 12.12
N VAL A 122 12.79 -10.41 11.88
CA VAL A 122 13.68 -9.28 11.60
C VAL A 122 14.53 -8.92 12.83
N ARG A 123 13.98 -9.02 14.04
CA ARG A 123 14.73 -8.82 15.29
C ARG A 123 15.90 -9.78 15.40
N GLN A 124 15.72 -11.06 15.05
CA GLN A 124 16.79 -12.04 15.02
C GLN A 124 17.91 -11.64 14.04
N ILE A 125 17.58 -11.07 12.87
CA ILE A 125 18.58 -10.56 11.92
C ILE A 125 19.38 -9.43 12.57
N VAL A 126 18.70 -8.46 13.18
CA VAL A 126 19.33 -7.28 13.78
C VAL A 126 20.23 -7.68 14.97
N GLU A 127 19.80 -8.63 15.79
CA GLU A 127 20.59 -9.12 16.93
C GLU A 127 21.87 -9.87 16.51
N HIS A 128 21.84 -10.56 15.37
CA HIS A 128 22.97 -11.32 14.83
C HIS A 128 23.75 -10.57 13.74
N LEU A 129 23.52 -9.27 13.59
CA LEU A 129 24.16 -8.44 12.58
C LEU A 129 25.70 -8.46 12.72
N LEU A 130 26.41 -8.70 11.62
CA LEU A 130 27.87 -8.65 11.56
C LEU A 130 28.35 -7.19 11.50
N SER A 131 29.60 -6.97 11.88
CA SER A 131 30.19 -5.61 11.99
C SER A 131 30.39 -4.91 10.63
N ASP A 132 30.36 -5.65 9.52
CA ASP A 132 30.50 -5.15 8.15
C ASP A 132 29.16 -5.05 7.41
N GLN A 133 28.08 -5.50 8.04
CA GLN A 133 26.71 -5.45 7.49
C GLN A 133 26.00 -4.18 7.96
N ARG A 134 25.22 -3.59 7.08
CA ARG A 134 24.35 -2.45 7.34
C ARG A 134 22.95 -2.74 6.84
N VAL A 135 21.97 -2.54 7.71
CA VAL A 135 20.55 -2.79 7.43
C VAL A 135 19.81 -1.47 7.30
N THR A 136 18.86 -1.41 6.41
CA THR A 136 17.81 -0.38 6.36
C THR A 136 16.45 -1.07 6.46
N LEU A 137 15.55 -0.50 7.26
CA LEU A 137 14.17 -0.96 7.41
C LEU A 137 13.25 -0.10 6.54
N ILE A 138 12.40 -0.76 5.78
CA ILE A 138 11.43 -0.16 4.88
C ILE A 138 10.06 -0.81 5.16
N THR A 139 9.05 -0.02 5.48
CA THR A 139 7.67 -0.49 5.54
C THR A 139 7.02 -0.37 4.17
N VAL A 140 6.12 -1.31 3.88
CA VAL A 140 5.40 -1.40 2.61
C VAL A 140 3.93 -1.62 2.93
N SER A 141 3.09 -0.67 2.50
CA SER A 141 1.63 -0.78 2.54
C SER A 141 1.06 -0.26 1.22
N ASP A 142 0.20 0.75 1.19
CA ASP A 142 -0.20 1.49 -0.02
C ASP A 142 0.93 2.37 -0.58
N SER A 143 1.93 2.62 0.24
CA SER A 143 3.15 3.37 -0.07
C SER A 143 4.35 2.75 0.64
N ALA A 144 5.58 3.05 0.17
CA ALA A 144 6.79 2.60 0.83
C ALA A 144 7.41 3.72 1.67
N GLN A 145 7.79 3.42 2.90
CA GLN A 145 8.47 4.35 3.78
C GLN A 145 9.77 3.77 4.32
N ARG A 146 10.87 4.46 4.06
CA ARG A 146 12.17 4.13 4.64
C ARG A 146 12.24 4.65 6.07
N LEU A 147 12.35 3.75 7.05
CA LEU A 147 12.38 4.10 8.47
C LEU A 147 13.77 4.46 8.98
N THR A 148 14.80 3.81 8.42
CA THR A 148 16.19 4.03 8.85
C THR A 148 17.11 4.20 7.65
N GLU A 149 18.19 4.97 7.81
CA GLU A 149 19.34 4.89 6.90
C GLU A 149 20.06 3.54 7.07
N PHE A 150 20.94 3.18 6.12
CA PHE A 150 21.79 2.00 6.29
C PHE A 150 22.69 2.15 7.51
N THR A 151 22.46 1.34 8.53
CA THR A 151 23.17 1.42 9.81
C THR A 151 23.48 0.02 10.37
N ASP A 152 24.54 -0.08 11.15
CA ASP A 152 24.90 -1.24 11.96
C ASP A 152 24.47 -1.05 13.44
N ASN A 153 23.86 0.09 13.77
CA ASN A 153 23.42 0.40 15.11
C ASN A 153 22.13 -0.36 15.45
N ARG A 154 22.28 -1.46 16.16
CA ARG A 154 21.17 -2.34 16.56
C ARG A 154 20.05 -1.62 17.31
N ARG A 155 20.41 -0.63 18.16
CA ARG A 155 19.41 0.11 18.93
C ARG A 155 18.49 0.92 18.01
N ILE A 156 19.05 1.65 17.05
CA ILE A 156 18.26 2.44 16.08
C ILE A 156 17.35 1.51 15.27
N LEU A 157 17.86 0.34 14.83
CA LEU A 157 17.09 -0.63 14.08
C LEU A 157 15.96 -1.24 14.92
N LEU A 158 16.22 -1.60 16.19
CA LEU A 158 15.20 -2.17 17.07
C LEU A 158 14.13 -1.13 17.45
N ASP A 159 14.54 0.11 17.77
CA ASP A 159 13.59 1.19 18.07
C ASP A 159 12.69 1.47 16.85
N ALA A 160 13.25 1.49 15.63
CA ALA A 160 12.47 1.64 14.40
C ALA A 160 11.55 0.44 14.14
N LEU A 161 12.03 -0.79 14.33
CA LEU A 161 11.25 -2.02 14.17
C LEU A 161 10.03 -2.04 15.12
N ASP A 162 10.23 -1.65 16.38
CA ASP A 162 9.17 -1.61 17.38
C ASP A 162 8.12 -0.52 17.07
N SER A 163 8.51 0.56 16.40
CA SER A 163 7.61 1.65 16.00
C SER A 163 6.64 1.29 14.87
N ILE A 164 6.92 0.23 14.09
CA ILE A 164 6.07 -0.19 12.97
C ILE A 164 4.69 -0.58 13.51
N LYS A 165 3.65 -0.03 12.90
CA LYS A 165 2.25 -0.37 13.15
C LYS A 165 1.60 -0.82 11.85
N VAL A 166 0.54 -1.59 11.96
CA VAL A 166 -0.28 -1.92 10.80
C VAL A 166 -0.97 -0.66 10.29
N ASP A 167 -0.94 -0.47 8.99
CA ASP A 167 -1.81 0.44 8.26
C ASP A 167 -2.99 -0.39 7.73
N GLU A 168 -4.23 0.04 7.97
CA GLU A 168 -5.43 -0.68 7.50
C GLU A 168 -5.72 -0.37 6.04
N VAL A 169 -4.73 -0.61 5.18
CA VAL A 169 -4.75 -0.35 3.74
C VAL A 169 -4.27 -1.57 2.96
N PRO A 170 -4.63 -1.71 1.67
CA PRO A 170 -4.13 -2.81 0.85
C PRO A 170 -2.62 -2.75 0.62
N SER A 171 -1.99 -3.92 0.45
CA SER A 171 -0.56 -4.05 0.14
C SER A 171 -0.25 -3.67 -1.30
N ARG A 172 0.85 -2.90 -1.50
CA ARG A 172 1.45 -2.57 -2.80
C ARG A 172 2.95 -2.83 -2.78
N PRO A 173 3.37 -4.08 -3.00
CA PRO A 173 4.78 -4.46 -2.93
C PRO A 173 5.66 -3.73 -3.94
N GLU A 174 5.09 -3.30 -5.08
CA GLU A 174 5.81 -2.56 -6.12
C GLU A 174 6.48 -1.30 -5.58
N GLU A 175 5.82 -0.56 -4.70
CA GLU A 175 6.36 0.67 -4.10
C GLU A 175 7.64 0.40 -3.29
N GLY A 176 7.62 -0.66 -2.47
CA GLY A 176 8.78 -1.08 -1.68
C GLY A 176 9.94 -1.57 -2.54
N LEU A 177 9.64 -2.37 -3.55
CA LEU A 177 10.64 -2.92 -4.47
C LEU A 177 11.25 -1.83 -5.36
N GLN A 178 10.48 -0.83 -5.82
CA GLN A 178 10.99 0.34 -6.55
C GLN A 178 11.92 1.19 -5.67
N LEU A 179 11.56 1.37 -4.39
CA LEU A 179 12.45 2.07 -3.46
C LEU A 179 13.75 1.30 -3.25
N ALA A 180 13.70 -0.03 -3.09
CA ALA A 180 14.88 -0.88 -3.01
C ALA A 180 15.73 -0.81 -4.29
N GLN A 181 15.10 -0.79 -5.47
CA GLN A 181 15.79 -0.60 -6.75
C GLN A 181 16.48 0.77 -6.85
N ALA A 182 15.84 1.83 -6.36
CA ALA A 182 16.45 3.15 -6.32
C ALA A 182 17.69 3.17 -5.40
N LEU A 183 17.64 2.49 -4.26
CA LEU A 183 18.77 2.34 -3.35
C LEU A 183 19.90 1.50 -3.97
N ALA A 184 19.58 0.48 -4.76
CA ALA A 184 20.56 -0.37 -5.44
C ALA A 184 21.39 0.38 -6.51
N ARG A 185 20.94 1.53 -6.98
CA ARG A 185 21.72 2.40 -7.87
C ARG A 185 22.87 3.12 -7.15
N THR A 186 22.77 3.27 -5.83
CA THR A 186 23.74 4.03 -5.02
C THR A 186 24.60 3.12 -4.15
N PHE A 187 24.02 2.00 -3.70
CA PHE A 187 24.66 1.04 -2.82
C PHE A 187 24.82 -0.30 -3.53
N ASP A 188 25.86 -1.05 -3.20
CA ASP A 188 26.08 -2.41 -3.72
C ASP A 188 25.15 -3.39 -2.98
N ILE A 189 23.90 -3.45 -3.44
CA ILE A 189 22.85 -4.30 -2.89
C ILE A 189 22.75 -5.57 -3.73
N SER A 190 23.21 -6.68 -3.18
CA SER A 190 23.09 -8.00 -3.82
C SER A 190 21.79 -8.71 -3.48
N THR A 191 21.22 -8.44 -2.30
CA THR A 191 20.05 -9.17 -1.78
C THR A 191 19.11 -8.20 -1.05
N VAL A 192 17.81 -8.40 -1.26
CA VAL A 192 16.73 -7.70 -0.55
C VAL A 192 15.85 -8.75 0.13
N ARG A 193 15.46 -8.53 1.38
CA ARG A 193 14.50 -9.39 2.08
C ARG A 193 13.15 -8.74 2.17
N PHE A 194 12.11 -9.49 1.83
CA PHE A 194 10.73 -9.04 1.89
C PHE A 194 9.92 -9.97 2.78
N TYR A 195 9.38 -9.43 3.87
CA TYR A 195 8.51 -10.12 4.83
C TYR A 195 7.09 -9.68 4.58
N SER A 196 6.24 -10.61 4.13
CA SER A 196 4.82 -10.39 3.87
C SER A 196 4.07 -11.71 4.07
N ASP A 197 2.78 -11.63 4.24
CA ASP A 197 1.90 -12.79 4.23
C ASP A 197 1.59 -13.30 2.81
N GLY A 198 2.09 -12.59 1.78
CA GLY A 198 1.84 -12.90 0.39
C GLY A 198 0.45 -12.50 -0.11
N ASN A 199 -0.31 -11.75 0.67
CA ASN A 199 -1.64 -11.29 0.30
C ASN A 199 -1.56 -10.08 -0.65
N LEU A 200 -1.06 -10.35 -1.84
CA LEU A 200 -0.70 -9.36 -2.85
C LEU A 200 -1.78 -9.26 -3.94
N PRO A 201 -1.89 -8.11 -4.62
CA PRO A 201 -2.79 -7.98 -5.77
C PRO A 201 -2.44 -9.01 -6.85
N THR A 202 -3.43 -9.78 -7.28
CA THR A 202 -3.25 -10.85 -8.27
C THR A 202 -3.97 -10.55 -9.58
N ARG A 203 -3.42 -11.07 -10.67
CA ARG A 203 -4.09 -11.15 -11.98
C ARG A 203 -4.24 -12.63 -12.36
N PRO A 204 -5.34 -13.02 -13.03
CA PRO A 204 -5.48 -14.38 -13.52
C PRO A 204 -4.43 -14.64 -14.63
N ASP A 205 -3.75 -15.76 -14.55
CA ASP A 205 -2.91 -16.26 -15.63
C ASP A 205 -3.78 -16.82 -16.78
N GLY A 206 -3.15 -17.29 -17.87
CA GLY A 206 -3.85 -17.91 -19.01
C GLY A 206 -4.63 -19.19 -18.64
N ALA A 207 -4.42 -19.77 -17.47
CA ALA A 207 -5.12 -20.94 -16.92
C ALA A 207 -6.15 -20.55 -15.84
N GLY A 208 -6.28 -19.26 -15.49
CA GLY A 208 -7.20 -18.74 -14.48
C GLY A 208 -6.68 -18.83 -13.03
N LYS A 209 -5.38 -19.19 -12.83
CA LYS A 209 -4.77 -19.19 -11.50
C LYS A 209 -4.39 -17.76 -11.11
N PRO A 210 -4.69 -17.31 -9.86
CA PRO A 210 -4.26 -16.00 -9.39
C PRO A 210 -2.74 -15.95 -9.28
N MET A 211 -2.14 -14.91 -9.85
CA MET A 211 -0.70 -14.71 -9.92
C MET A 211 -0.36 -13.27 -9.56
N ALA A 212 0.56 -13.08 -8.61
CA ALA A 212 1.11 -11.76 -8.33
C ALA A 212 2.15 -11.40 -9.41
N VAL A 213 1.88 -10.34 -10.16
CA VAL A 213 2.75 -9.89 -11.27
C VAL A 213 3.25 -8.49 -10.97
N VAL A 214 4.57 -8.35 -10.98
CA VAL A 214 5.27 -7.07 -10.81
C VAL A 214 6.02 -6.74 -12.10
N ASP A 215 5.64 -5.66 -12.76
CA ASP A 215 6.08 -5.33 -14.13
C ASP A 215 7.39 -4.53 -14.17
N PHE A 216 8.45 -5.03 -13.53
CA PHE A 216 9.82 -4.52 -13.69
C PHE A 216 10.88 -5.58 -13.38
N ASP A 217 12.15 -5.30 -13.75
CA ASP A 217 13.27 -6.19 -13.53
C ASP A 217 13.97 -5.90 -12.22
N LEU A 218 14.33 -6.95 -11.47
CA LEU A 218 15.06 -6.83 -10.22
C LEU A 218 16.56 -6.84 -10.47
N PRO A 219 17.31 -5.80 -10.03
CA PRO A 219 18.77 -5.78 -10.11
C PRO A 219 19.46 -6.54 -8.95
N PHE A 220 18.71 -7.20 -8.07
CA PHE A 220 19.16 -7.90 -6.88
C PHE A 220 18.39 -9.22 -6.71
N ASP A 221 18.92 -10.10 -5.87
CA ASP A 221 18.21 -11.30 -5.43
C ASP A 221 17.16 -10.94 -4.39
N LEU A 222 15.90 -11.32 -4.64
CA LEU A 222 14.79 -11.08 -3.72
C LEU A 222 14.50 -12.36 -2.90
N GLN A 223 14.65 -12.26 -1.58
CA GLN A 223 14.26 -13.31 -0.65
C GLN A 223 12.87 -12.99 -0.09
N PHE A 224 11.86 -13.65 -0.62
CA PHE A 224 10.48 -13.51 -0.18
C PHE A 224 10.20 -14.46 0.98
N HIS A 225 10.05 -13.90 2.20
CA HIS A 225 9.68 -14.61 3.41
C HIS A 225 8.18 -14.52 3.62
N LYS A 226 7.48 -15.62 3.30
CA LYS A 226 6.03 -15.73 3.53
C LYS A 226 5.76 -16.14 4.96
N LEU A 227 4.89 -15.39 5.62
CA LEU A 227 4.43 -15.66 6.98
C LEU A 227 3.29 -16.70 6.99
N ASP A 228 3.11 -17.37 8.11
CA ASP A 228 2.08 -18.40 8.26
C ASP A 228 0.67 -17.87 8.03
N GLU A 229 -0.20 -18.73 7.49
CA GLU A 229 -1.60 -18.41 7.29
C GLU A 229 -2.35 -18.33 8.63
N PRO A 230 -3.21 -17.30 8.81
CA PRO A 230 -3.99 -17.16 10.04
C PRO A 230 -5.19 -18.10 10.08
N ALA A 231 -5.96 -18.02 11.18
CA ALA A 231 -7.26 -18.63 11.30
C ALA A 231 -8.30 -18.01 10.32
N ALA A 232 -9.51 -18.59 10.31
CA ALA A 232 -10.59 -18.14 9.42
C ALA A 232 -10.98 -16.67 9.66
N ASN A 233 -11.47 -16.00 8.61
CA ASN A 233 -11.90 -14.62 8.61
C ASN A 233 -13.19 -14.44 7.80
N ILE A 234 -13.98 -13.40 8.13
CA ILE A 234 -15.16 -12.97 7.39
C ILE A 234 -15.23 -11.45 7.39
N GLY A 235 -15.32 -10.84 6.22
CA GLY A 235 -15.25 -9.38 6.12
C GLY A 235 -16.14 -8.78 5.04
N ILE A 236 -16.33 -7.45 5.13
CA ILE A 236 -17.08 -6.64 4.17
C ILE A 236 -16.13 -6.21 3.05
N THR A 237 -16.38 -6.67 1.83
CA THR A 237 -15.51 -6.41 0.67
C THR A 237 -16.09 -5.38 -0.32
N ALA A 238 -17.37 -5.05 -0.21
CA ALA A 238 -17.97 -3.95 -0.96
C ALA A 238 -19.17 -3.35 -0.21
N LEU A 239 -19.32 -2.04 -0.30
CA LEU A 239 -20.46 -1.29 0.21
C LEU A 239 -20.81 -0.16 -0.75
N ASN A 240 -22.04 -0.21 -1.29
CA ASN A 240 -22.57 0.77 -2.24
C ASN A 240 -24.02 1.05 -1.90
N ALA A 241 -24.51 2.22 -2.24
CA ALA A 241 -25.94 2.51 -2.20
C ALA A 241 -26.40 3.09 -3.53
N ARG A 242 -27.59 2.68 -3.95
CA ARG A 242 -28.22 3.19 -5.16
C ARG A 242 -29.59 3.73 -4.82
N LYS A 243 -29.91 4.91 -5.35
CA LYS A 243 -31.23 5.49 -5.24
C LYS A 243 -32.22 4.67 -6.10
N SER A 244 -33.24 4.06 -5.48
CA SER A 244 -34.25 3.23 -6.17
C SER A 244 -35.59 3.94 -6.34
N ASP A 245 -35.87 4.95 -5.51
CA ASP A 245 -37.08 5.78 -5.57
C ASP A 245 -36.77 7.17 -4.96
N GLU A 246 -37.68 8.10 -5.03
CA GLU A 246 -37.52 9.50 -4.57
C GLU A 246 -36.84 9.62 -3.18
N ASN A 247 -37.23 8.78 -2.23
CA ASN A 247 -36.74 8.76 -0.87
C ASN A 247 -36.17 7.42 -0.43
N ARG A 248 -35.90 6.50 -1.37
CA ARG A 248 -35.46 5.14 -1.06
C ARG A 248 -34.10 4.84 -1.62
N TRP A 249 -33.25 4.29 -0.75
CA TRP A 249 -31.92 3.79 -1.07
C TRP A 249 -31.86 2.27 -0.91
N ASP A 250 -31.36 1.58 -1.92
CA ASP A 250 -30.97 0.17 -1.84
C ASP A 250 -29.46 0.13 -1.52
N VAL A 251 -29.12 -0.38 -0.34
CA VAL A 251 -27.75 -0.48 0.16
C VAL A 251 -27.24 -1.88 -0.08
N PHE A 252 -26.25 -2.02 -0.94
CA PHE A 252 -25.63 -3.29 -1.34
C PHE A 252 -24.39 -3.55 -0.52
N VAL A 253 -24.37 -4.67 0.18
CA VAL A 253 -23.24 -5.14 0.99
C VAL A 253 -22.77 -6.46 0.45
N ARG A 254 -21.48 -6.60 0.20
CA ARG A 254 -20.84 -7.88 -0.16
C ARG A 254 -19.96 -8.32 1.00
N ILE A 255 -20.17 -9.55 1.44
CA ILE A 255 -19.43 -10.19 2.51
C ILE A 255 -18.72 -11.40 1.92
N GLU A 256 -17.45 -11.59 2.26
CA GLU A 256 -16.63 -12.72 1.82
C GLU A 256 -16.00 -13.44 3.00
N GLY A 257 -15.94 -14.77 2.92
CA GLY A 257 -15.17 -15.61 3.84
C GLY A 257 -13.75 -15.81 3.32
N SER A 258 -12.79 -15.92 4.23
CA SER A 258 -11.41 -16.28 3.89
C SER A 258 -11.30 -17.65 3.26
N ALA A 259 -10.13 -17.99 2.72
CA ALA A 259 -9.86 -19.31 2.15
C ALA A 259 -9.82 -20.44 3.21
N ALA A 260 -9.79 -20.10 4.50
CA ALA A 260 -9.65 -21.03 5.62
C ALA A 260 -11.00 -21.26 6.33
N GLY A 261 -11.61 -22.41 6.11
CA GLY A 261 -12.74 -22.89 6.92
C GLY A 261 -14.10 -22.24 6.63
N GLN A 262 -15.11 -22.69 7.38
CA GLN A 262 -16.46 -22.12 7.36
C GLN A 262 -16.52 -20.99 8.38
N THR A 263 -17.15 -19.87 8.00
CA THR A 263 -17.31 -18.69 8.87
C THR A 263 -18.79 -18.30 8.96
N ALA A 264 -19.18 -17.75 10.10
CA ALA A 264 -20.54 -17.26 10.33
C ALA A 264 -20.50 -15.89 11.03
N ALA A 265 -21.45 -15.03 10.68
CA ALA A 265 -21.57 -13.70 11.28
C ALA A 265 -23.01 -13.19 11.24
N LYS A 266 -23.28 -12.11 11.97
CA LYS A 266 -24.48 -11.30 11.82
C LYS A 266 -24.10 -9.96 11.21
N VAL A 267 -24.83 -9.55 10.18
CA VAL A 267 -24.64 -8.25 9.53
C VAL A 267 -25.79 -7.32 9.95
N GLN A 268 -25.41 -6.12 10.40
CA GLN A 268 -26.35 -5.07 10.83
C GLN A 268 -26.04 -3.77 10.09
N LEU A 269 -27.03 -3.18 9.44
CA LEU A 269 -26.99 -1.81 8.96
C LEU A 269 -27.46 -0.86 10.06
N SER A 270 -26.78 0.26 10.24
CA SER A 270 -27.19 1.37 11.08
C SER A 270 -27.14 2.68 10.28
N ALA A 271 -28.07 3.58 10.54
CA ALA A 271 -28.11 4.93 9.95
C ALA A 271 -28.11 5.97 11.07
N ASN A 272 -27.18 6.92 11.01
CA ASN A 272 -27.00 7.96 12.04
C ASN A 272 -26.91 7.39 13.47
N GLY A 273 -26.33 6.19 13.61
CA GLY A 273 -26.18 5.49 14.89
C GLY A 273 -27.36 4.59 15.29
N GLU A 274 -28.51 4.67 14.61
CA GLU A 274 -29.68 3.86 14.89
C GLU A 274 -29.74 2.63 13.97
N PRO A 275 -30.10 1.43 14.47
CA PRO A 275 -30.17 0.21 13.65
C PRO A 275 -31.32 0.29 12.63
N VAL A 276 -31.02 -0.14 11.39
CA VAL A 276 -32.00 -0.25 10.30
C VAL A 276 -32.38 -1.72 10.11
N GLY A 277 -33.61 -2.07 10.41
CA GLY A 277 -34.09 -3.46 10.33
C GLY A 277 -33.49 -4.36 11.41
N SER A 278 -33.69 -5.68 11.22
CA SER A 278 -33.09 -6.72 12.09
C SER A 278 -31.76 -7.21 11.51
N PRO A 279 -30.83 -7.68 12.39
CA PRO A 279 -29.59 -8.28 11.91
C PRO A 279 -29.87 -9.50 11.03
N GLU A 280 -29.14 -9.64 9.94
CA GLU A 280 -29.20 -10.80 9.06
C GLU A 280 -28.04 -11.75 9.33
N SER A 281 -28.31 -13.06 9.34
CA SER A 281 -27.28 -14.07 9.55
C SER A 281 -26.65 -14.48 8.22
N VAL A 282 -25.33 -14.62 8.21
CA VAL A 282 -24.55 -15.10 7.07
C VAL A 282 -23.70 -16.29 7.51
N VAL A 283 -23.64 -17.32 6.66
CA VAL A 283 -22.77 -18.48 6.84
C VAL A 283 -22.09 -18.73 5.50
N LEU A 284 -20.78 -18.72 5.48
CA LEU A 284 -19.98 -18.86 4.26
C LEU A 284 -19.02 -20.04 4.39
N GLU A 285 -18.93 -20.84 3.35
CA GLU A 285 -17.85 -21.80 3.16
C GLU A 285 -16.57 -21.05 2.72
N ALA A 286 -15.42 -21.70 2.81
CA ALA A 286 -14.14 -21.14 2.44
C ALA A 286 -14.16 -20.51 1.04
N GLY A 287 -13.76 -19.23 0.93
CA GLY A 287 -13.70 -18.47 -0.31
C GLY A 287 -15.05 -18.10 -0.94
N GLN A 288 -16.16 -18.34 -0.24
CA GLN A 288 -17.49 -17.94 -0.72
C GLN A 288 -17.80 -16.49 -0.38
N SER A 289 -18.68 -15.90 -1.19
CA SER A 289 -19.23 -14.56 -0.96
C SER A 289 -20.74 -14.55 -1.00
N GLN A 290 -21.34 -13.67 -0.20
CA GLN A 290 -22.78 -13.42 -0.18
C GLN A 290 -23.06 -11.92 -0.31
N ARG A 291 -24.16 -11.58 -0.99
CA ARG A 291 -24.62 -10.21 -1.16
C ARG A 291 -25.90 -10.00 -0.37
N PHE A 292 -25.98 -8.85 0.30
CA PHE A 292 -27.16 -8.38 1.02
C PHE A 292 -27.63 -7.07 0.41
N VAL A 293 -28.94 -6.83 0.46
CA VAL A 293 -29.55 -5.58 0.03
C VAL A 293 -30.45 -5.09 1.16
N PHE A 294 -30.03 -4.01 1.81
CA PHE A 294 -30.82 -3.33 2.82
C PHE A 294 -31.56 -2.17 2.17
N ARG A 295 -32.80 -1.95 2.57
CA ARG A 295 -33.58 -0.79 2.13
C ARG A 295 -33.59 0.25 3.23
N TYR A 296 -33.30 1.48 2.84
CA TYR A 296 -33.29 2.62 3.74
C TYR A 296 -34.07 3.78 3.12
N ASP A 297 -35.09 4.25 3.83
CA ASP A 297 -35.93 5.33 3.37
C ASP A 297 -35.48 6.62 4.05
N SER A 298 -34.94 7.59 3.28
CA SER A 298 -34.51 8.91 3.75
C SER A 298 -34.46 9.91 2.61
N SER A 299 -34.95 11.14 2.90
CA SER A 299 -34.73 12.33 2.07
C SER A 299 -33.50 13.12 2.52
N ASP A 300 -33.04 12.93 3.75
CA ASP A 300 -31.94 13.67 4.34
C ASP A 300 -30.61 12.93 4.18
N ALA A 301 -29.51 13.68 4.29
CA ALA A 301 -28.20 13.08 4.38
C ALA A 301 -28.10 12.13 5.57
N ALA A 302 -27.47 10.97 5.37
CA ALA A 302 -27.33 9.98 6.42
C ALA A 302 -25.96 9.33 6.40
N SER A 303 -25.36 9.12 7.58
CA SER A 303 -24.17 8.30 7.74
C SER A 303 -24.60 6.85 7.99
N LEU A 304 -24.28 5.98 7.04
CA LEU A 304 -24.56 4.55 7.12
C LEU A 304 -23.31 3.82 7.62
N VAL A 305 -23.54 2.89 8.54
CA VAL A 305 -22.50 1.99 9.07
C VAL A 305 -23.00 0.56 8.99
N VAL A 306 -22.27 -0.28 8.27
CA VAL A 306 -22.47 -1.73 8.26
C VAL A 306 -21.48 -2.36 9.21
N ARG A 307 -21.96 -3.20 10.11
CA ARG A 307 -21.12 -3.94 11.07
C ARG A 307 -21.37 -5.44 10.94
N LEU A 308 -20.26 -6.18 10.89
CA LEU A 308 -20.28 -7.62 11.09
C LEU A 308 -20.02 -7.94 12.57
N GLN A 309 -20.72 -8.96 13.06
CA GLN A 309 -20.49 -9.57 14.36
C GLN A 309 -20.19 -11.06 14.11
N PRO A 310 -18.92 -11.45 13.99
CA PRO A 310 -18.53 -12.84 13.76
C PRO A 310 -18.99 -13.75 14.90
N ASP A 311 -19.51 -14.94 14.56
CA ASP A 311 -19.93 -15.98 15.49
C ASP A 311 -18.80 -17.01 15.69
N GLY A 312 -17.57 -16.58 16.00
CA GLY A 312 -16.41 -17.48 16.16
C GLY A 312 -15.08 -16.77 16.01
N THR A 313 -14.06 -17.51 15.53
CA THR A 313 -12.75 -16.92 15.22
C THR A 313 -12.86 -16.01 14.01
N ASP A 314 -12.32 -14.81 14.20
CA ASP A 314 -12.21 -13.78 13.18
C ASP A 314 -10.81 -13.17 13.28
N SER A 315 -10.04 -13.32 12.24
CA SER A 315 -8.61 -12.98 12.27
C SER A 315 -8.33 -11.51 11.98
N LEU A 316 -9.24 -10.80 11.28
CA LEU A 316 -9.04 -9.43 10.85
C LEU A 316 -10.24 -8.54 11.22
N ALA A 317 -10.10 -7.72 12.25
CA ALA A 317 -11.18 -6.85 12.72
C ALA A 317 -11.45 -5.62 11.83
N ALA A 318 -10.48 -5.21 11.00
CA ALA A 318 -10.57 -3.99 10.19
C ALA A 318 -11.63 -4.08 9.08
N ASP A 319 -11.97 -5.28 8.60
CA ASP A 319 -12.97 -5.53 7.58
C ASP A 319 -14.39 -5.82 8.13
N ASN A 320 -14.55 -5.76 9.45
CA ASN A 320 -15.85 -5.95 10.13
C ASN A 320 -16.72 -4.70 10.13
N VAL A 321 -16.22 -3.56 9.70
CA VAL A 321 -16.96 -2.31 9.68
C VAL A 321 -16.77 -1.60 8.35
N ALA A 322 -17.88 -1.12 7.79
CA ALA A 322 -17.85 -0.31 6.57
C ALA A 322 -18.76 0.91 6.71
N TYR A 323 -18.32 2.03 6.13
CA TYR A 323 -18.95 3.35 6.22
C TYR A 323 -19.38 3.84 4.85
N LEU A 324 -20.54 4.53 4.79
CA LEU A 324 -21.06 5.12 3.59
C LEU A 324 -21.86 6.37 3.93
N GLU A 325 -21.55 7.50 3.28
CA GLU A 325 -22.26 8.74 3.47
C GLU A 325 -23.28 8.94 2.34
N LEU A 326 -24.57 8.96 2.68
CA LEU A 326 -25.64 9.28 1.73
C LEU A 326 -25.82 10.79 1.62
N PRO A 327 -25.88 11.35 0.40
CA PRO A 327 -26.19 12.75 0.18
C PRO A 327 -27.68 13.05 0.48
N ILE A 328 -28.03 14.33 0.60
CA ILE A 328 -29.42 14.75 0.63
C ILE A 328 -30.12 14.32 -0.66
N SER A 329 -31.25 13.65 -0.52
CA SER A 329 -32.08 13.27 -1.66
C SER A 329 -32.83 14.50 -2.19
N ARG A 330 -32.54 14.88 -3.42
CA ARG A 330 -33.25 15.97 -4.11
C ARG A 330 -33.46 15.60 -5.59
N PRO A 331 -34.47 16.17 -6.25
CA PRO A 331 -34.62 15.97 -7.69
C PRO A 331 -33.43 16.60 -8.44
N LEU A 332 -33.15 16.06 -9.62
CA LEU A 332 -32.19 16.63 -10.56
C LEU A 332 -32.72 17.95 -11.09
N SER A 333 -31.99 19.04 -10.86
CA SER A 333 -32.33 20.36 -11.37
C SER A 333 -31.92 20.50 -12.82
N VAL A 334 -32.89 20.57 -13.74
CA VAL A 334 -32.64 20.63 -15.19
C VAL A 334 -33.16 21.94 -15.76
N TYR A 335 -32.26 22.70 -16.39
CA TYR A 335 -32.63 23.84 -17.23
C TYR A 335 -32.86 23.34 -18.67
N CYS A 336 -34.03 23.63 -19.22
CA CYS A 336 -34.36 23.35 -20.59
C CYS A 336 -35.36 24.41 -21.11
N PRO A 337 -35.04 25.27 -22.09
CA PRO A 337 -35.94 26.25 -22.63
C PRO A 337 -37.28 25.66 -23.10
N THR A 338 -38.32 26.46 -23.02
CA THR A 338 -39.68 26.04 -23.40
C THR A 338 -39.83 25.67 -24.87
N GLU A 339 -38.97 26.24 -25.71
CA GLU A 339 -38.91 26.03 -27.15
C GLU A 339 -38.41 24.65 -27.54
N LEU A 340 -37.58 24.01 -26.69
CA LEU A 340 -37.06 22.66 -26.91
C LEU A 340 -38.11 21.58 -26.51
N VAL A 341 -39.25 21.54 -27.20
CA VAL A 341 -40.44 20.73 -26.87
C VAL A 341 -40.13 19.24 -26.82
N SER A 342 -39.31 18.72 -27.75
CA SER A 342 -38.93 17.31 -27.81
C SER A 342 -38.17 16.85 -26.56
N TYR A 343 -37.26 17.69 -26.08
CA TYR A 343 -36.47 17.46 -24.87
C TYR A 343 -37.35 17.51 -23.62
N ARG A 344 -38.13 18.57 -23.47
CA ARG A 344 -39.03 18.76 -22.33
C ARG A 344 -40.01 17.60 -22.19
N HIS A 345 -40.64 17.17 -23.27
CA HIS A 345 -41.58 16.04 -23.25
C HIS A 345 -40.89 14.75 -22.79
N SER A 346 -39.63 14.52 -23.21
CA SER A 346 -38.89 13.34 -22.78
C SER A 346 -38.47 13.41 -21.31
N LEU A 347 -38.13 14.61 -20.79
CA LEU A 347 -37.75 14.84 -19.40
C LEU A 347 -38.97 14.75 -18.45
N GLU A 348 -40.15 15.22 -18.86
CA GLU A 348 -41.38 15.18 -18.05
C GLU A 348 -41.85 13.75 -17.70
N VAL A 349 -41.47 12.76 -18.51
CA VAL A 349 -41.81 11.35 -18.26
C VAL A 349 -40.89 10.70 -17.24
N LEU A 350 -39.71 11.29 -17.00
CA LEU A 350 -38.74 10.75 -16.07
C LEU A 350 -39.02 11.23 -14.63
N SER A 351 -38.92 10.32 -13.68
CA SER A 351 -39.09 10.63 -12.26
C SER A 351 -37.88 11.43 -11.71
N ASP A 352 -38.08 12.15 -10.61
CA ASP A 352 -37.05 12.86 -9.88
C ASP A 352 -36.29 13.94 -10.69
N ILE A 353 -37.01 14.68 -11.53
CA ILE A 353 -36.53 15.82 -12.28
C ILE A 353 -37.31 17.06 -11.92
N GLU A 354 -36.58 18.13 -11.57
CA GLU A 354 -37.12 19.47 -11.44
C GLU A 354 -36.78 20.26 -12.71
N LEU A 355 -37.76 20.35 -13.63
CA LEU A 355 -37.59 20.97 -14.95
C LEU A 355 -37.84 22.48 -14.85
N LEU A 356 -36.88 23.28 -15.26
CA LEU A 356 -36.90 24.74 -15.21
C LEU A 356 -36.62 25.34 -16.62
N PRO A 357 -37.20 26.48 -16.99
CA PRO A 357 -38.25 27.21 -16.28
C PRO A 357 -39.60 26.44 -16.31
N GLN A 358 -40.43 26.59 -15.28
CA GLN A 358 -41.78 26.02 -15.28
C GLN A 358 -42.76 26.89 -16.07
N GLY A 359 -42.46 28.18 -16.20
CA GLY A 359 -43.28 29.13 -16.97
C GLY A 359 -42.52 30.40 -17.36
N GLU A 360 -43.18 31.23 -18.19
CA GLU A 360 -42.63 32.51 -18.60
C GLU A 360 -42.42 33.44 -17.40
N GLY A 361 -41.17 33.83 -17.14
CA GLY A 361 -40.79 34.74 -16.07
C GLY A 361 -40.27 34.08 -14.80
N ASP A 362 -40.07 32.77 -14.77
CA ASP A 362 -39.37 32.08 -13.69
C ASP A 362 -37.90 32.60 -13.56
N PRO A 363 -37.46 32.91 -12.34
CA PRO A 363 -36.10 33.38 -12.15
C PRO A 363 -35.08 32.29 -12.50
N GLN A 364 -34.03 32.66 -13.23
CA GLN A 364 -32.87 31.78 -13.41
C GLN A 364 -32.21 31.48 -12.07
N ARG A 365 -31.84 30.23 -11.85
CA ARG A 365 -31.02 29.82 -10.68
C ARG A 365 -29.54 30.13 -10.93
N ALA A 366 -28.78 30.22 -9.87
CA ALA A 366 -27.34 30.41 -9.98
C ALA A 366 -26.62 29.19 -10.57
N ALA A 367 -27.14 27.97 -10.29
CA ALA A 367 -26.57 26.73 -10.78
C ALA A 367 -27.65 25.66 -11.02
N TYR A 368 -27.39 24.78 -11.96
CA TYR A 368 -28.19 23.63 -12.33
C TYR A 368 -27.34 22.36 -12.29
N ASP A 369 -27.97 21.18 -12.25
CA ASP A 369 -27.25 19.91 -12.43
C ASP A 369 -27.06 19.58 -13.91
N LEU A 370 -28.07 19.91 -14.73
CA LEU A 370 -28.07 19.70 -16.18
C LEU A 370 -28.63 20.95 -16.88
N VAL A 371 -27.90 21.45 -17.84
CA VAL A 371 -28.37 22.46 -18.79
C VAL A 371 -28.52 21.83 -20.16
N ILE A 372 -29.71 21.92 -20.76
CA ILE A 372 -29.99 21.57 -22.14
C ILE A 372 -30.40 22.86 -22.84
N SER A 373 -29.69 23.30 -23.88
CA SER A 373 -30.00 24.54 -24.61
C SER A 373 -29.56 24.49 -26.08
N ASP A 374 -30.17 25.37 -26.88
CA ASP A 374 -29.79 25.69 -28.26
C ASP A 374 -29.24 27.11 -28.37
N GLN A 375 -29.08 27.83 -27.23
CA GLN A 375 -28.67 29.24 -27.24
C GLN A 375 -27.24 29.39 -26.74
N ALA A 376 -26.43 30.18 -27.46
CA ALA A 376 -25.05 30.44 -27.08
C ALA A 376 -24.93 31.22 -25.78
N SER A 377 -25.93 32.04 -25.39
CA SER A 377 -25.98 32.74 -24.09
C SER A 377 -26.01 31.82 -22.90
N ASP A 378 -26.53 30.61 -23.06
CA ASP A 378 -26.74 29.66 -21.95
C ASP A 378 -25.47 28.81 -21.66
N VAL A 379 -24.40 28.98 -22.45
CA VAL A 379 -23.08 28.36 -22.21
C VAL A 379 -22.47 28.85 -20.89
N GLU A 380 -22.80 30.07 -20.46
CA GLU A 380 -22.31 30.68 -19.23
C GLU A 380 -23.07 30.19 -17.96
N LEU A 381 -24.20 29.47 -18.14
CA LEU A 381 -24.93 28.92 -16.98
C LEU A 381 -24.08 27.91 -16.23
N GLU A 382 -24.00 28.04 -14.91
CA GLU A 382 -23.30 27.06 -14.08
C GLU A 382 -24.05 25.75 -14.05
N ALA A 383 -23.37 24.67 -14.51
CA ALA A 383 -23.93 23.31 -14.44
C ALA A 383 -22.80 22.26 -14.38
N SER A 384 -23.07 21.13 -13.71
CA SER A 384 -22.16 19.98 -13.72
C SER A 384 -22.20 19.19 -15.03
N THR A 385 -23.34 19.25 -15.73
CA THR A 385 -23.51 18.64 -17.06
C THR A 385 -24.16 19.63 -18.00
N ARG A 386 -23.63 19.79 -19.19
CA ARG A 386 -24.15 20.68 -20.23
C ARG A 386 -24.38 19.90 -21.51
N PHE A 387 -25.50 20.14 -22.16
CA PHE A 387 -25.84 19.53 -23.42
C PHE A 387 -26.40 20.57 -24.38
N PHE A 388 -25.69 20.82 -25.45
CA PHE A 388 -26.06 21.83 -26.44
C PHE A 388 -26.47 21.16 -27.76
N THR A 389 -27.55 21.66 -28.37
CA THR A 389 -28.04 21.22 -29.67
C THR A 389 -28.01 22.34 -30.68
N GLY A 390 -27.44 22.10 -31.86
CA GLY A 390 -27.30 23.12 -32.91
C GLY A 390 -26.23 24.16 -32.63
N LEU A 391 -25.36 23.96 -31.63
CA LEU A 391 -24.28 24.87 -31.26
C LEU A 391 -22.92 24.30 -31.62
N VAL A 392 -22.10 25.14 -32.26
CA VAL A 392 -20.67 24.87 -32.46
C VAL A 392 -19.88 25.67 -31.43
N PRO A 393 -19.07 25.01 -30.56
CA PRO A 393 -18.22 25.71 -29.60
C PRO A 393 -17.30 26.73 -30.27
N GLU A 394 -17.06 27.87 -29.61
CA GLU A 394 -16.29 28.97 -30.20
C GLU A 394 -14.87 28.58 -30.62
N ASP A 395 -14.22 27.72 -29.85
CA ASP A 395 -12.85 27.26 -30.06
C ASP A 395 -12.71 26.25 -31.23
N VAL A 396 -13.80 25.61 -31.67
CA VAL A 396 -13.79 24.71 -32.84
C VAL A 396 -14.47 25.28 -34.08
N GLN A 397 -14.96 26.53 -34.06
CA GLN A 397 -15.58 27.18 -35.22
C GLN A 397 -14.63 27.33 -36.41
N SER A 398 -13.32 27.33 -36.19
CA SER A 398 -12.32 27.33 -37.26
C SER A 398 -12.13 25.95 -37.90
N LEU A 399 -12.55 24.86 -37.23
CA LEU A 399 -12.36 23.49 -37.67
C LEU A 399 -13.62 22.90 -38.33
N VAL A 400 -14.81 23.40 -37.97
CA VAL A 400 -16.08 22.89 -38.49
C VAL A 400 -17.03 24.03 -38.80
N THR A 401 -17.73 23.92 -39.97
CA THR A 401 -18.81 24.80 -40.36
C THR A 401 -20.08 23.97 -40.55
N VAL A 402 -21.25 24.54 -40.25
CA VAL A 402 -22.53 23.86 -40.44
C VAL A 402 -23.22 24.46 -41.67
N GLU A 403 -23.56 23.60 -42.62
CA GLU A 403 -24.25 24.01 -43.87
C GLU A 403 -25.59 23.30 -44.00
N GLU A 404 -26.54 23.91 -44.73
CA GLU A 404 -27.81 23.22 -45.03
C GLU A 404 -27.58 22.15 -46.11
N GLY A 405 -27.96 20.94 -45.81
CA GLY A 405 -27.77 19.78 -46.68
C GLY A 405 -28.43 18.53 -46.11
N LEU A 406 -28.17 17.38 -46.74
CA LEU A 406 -28.59 16.10 -46.23
C LEU A 406 -27.34 15.30 -45.76
N GLY A 407 -27.28 15.05 -44.48
CA GLY A 407 -26.21 14.27 -43.84
C GLY A 407 -26.73 12.97 -43.24
N GLU A 408 -25.87 11.99 -43.21
CA GLU A 408 -26.13 10.68 -42.59
C GLU A 408 -25.07 10.37 -41.53
N VAL A 409 -25.43 9.64 -40.49
CA VAL A 409 -24.49 9.15 -39.47
C VAL A 409 -23.76 7.93 -40.03
N ILE A 410 -22.44 7.98 -40.04
CA ILE A 410 -21.62 6.86 -40.53
C ILE A 410 -21.19 5.95 -39.37
N ASP A 411 -20.67 6.55 -38.30
CA ASP A 411 -20.20 5.78 -37.14
C ASP A 411 -20.39 6.55 -35.83
N TRP A 412 -20.49 5.79 -34.70
CA TRP A 412 -20.59 6.39 -33.38
C TRP A 412 -20.00 5.43 -32.33
N GLN A 413 -19.50 5.99 -31.22
CA GLN A 413 -18.93 5.25 -30.09
C GLN A 413 -20.05 4.60 -29.25
N ARG A 414 -20.31 3.30 -29.50
CA ARG A 414 -21.40 2.56 -28.85
C ARG A 414 -21.14 2.24 -27.39
N ASP A 415 -19.91 2.31 -26.96
CA ASP A 415 -19.43 2.11 -25.58
C ASP A 415 -19.35 3.41 -24.78
N SER A 416 -19.48 4.59 -25.45
CA SER A 416 -19.66 5.86 -24.76
C SER A 416 -20.91 5.82 -23.88
N ARG A 417 -20.80 6.34 -22.65
CA ARG A 417 -21.93 6.38 -21.69
C ARG A 417 -23.14 7.14 -22.21
N LEU A 418 -22.92 8.21 -22.96
CA LEU A 418 -23.99 9.00 -23.58
C LEU A 418 -24.70 8.21 -24.67
N LEU A 419 -23.95 7.46 -25.51
CA LEU A 419 -24.49 6.79 -26.70
C LEU A 419 -24.76 5.30 -26.50
N GLN A 420 -24.61 4.79 -25.29
CA GLN A 420 -24.88 3.38 -24.97
C GLN A 420 -26.34 3.01 -25.32
N HIS A 421 -26.53 1.96 -26.11
CA HIS A 421 -27.84 1.51 -26.63
C HIS A 421 -28.56 2.51 -27.54
N VAL A 422 -27.96 3.64 -27.90
CA VAL A 422 -28.53 4.56 -28.88
C VAL A 422 -28.33 4.01 -30.29
N GLN A 423 -29.36 4.06 -31.12
CA GLN A 423 -29.34 3.64 -32.52
C GLN A 423 -29.49 4.88 -33.41
N PHE A 424 -28.48 5.16 -34.19
CA PHE A 424 -28.48 6.24 -35.19
C PHE A 424 -28.63 5.74 -36.63
N ALA A 425 -28.86 4.44 -36.84
CA ALA A 425 -29.07 3.89 -38.16
C ALA A 425 -30.25 4.59 -38.85
N ASP A 426 -30.09 4.97 -40.10
CA ASP A 426 -31.08 5.70 -40.93
C ASP A 426 -31.51 7.06 -40.34
N MET A 427 -30.69 7.69 -39.52
CA MET A 427 -30.90 9.06 -39.05
C MET A 427 -30.43 10.04 -40.11
N GLU A 428 -31.32 10.93 -40.53
CA GLU A 428 -31.01 12.03 -41.45
C GLU A 428 -30.89 13.35 -40.68
N VAL A 429 -29.91 14.16 -41.08
CA VAL A 429 -29.62 15.46 -40.49
C VAL A 429 -29.63 16.50 -41.63
N THR A 430 -30.33 17.61 -41.43
CA THR A 430 -30.40 18.69 -42.42
C THR A 430 -29.45 19.85 -42.12
N ASP A 431 -28.87 19.92 -40.91
CA ASP A 431 -27.73 20.76 -40.59
C ASP A 431 -26.47 19.89 -40.65
N VAL A 432 -25.69 20.04 -41.69
CA VAL A 432 -24.55 19.15 -41.98
C VAL A 432 -23.26 19.79 -41.52
N PRO A 433 -22.62 19.30 -40.44
CA PRO A 433 -21.29 19.73 -40.06
C PRO A 433 -20.26 19.28 -41.08
N MET A 434 -19.47 20.21 -41.56
CA MET A 434 -18.39 19.99 -42.54
C MET A 434 -17.05 20.38 -41.95
N LEU A 435 -16.07 19.52 -42.07
CA LEU A 435 -14.69 19.85 -41.71
C LEU A 435 -14.16 20.94 -42.61
N ALA A 436 -13.53 21.96 -42.03
CA ALA A 436 -12.85 23.02 -42.77
C ALA A 436 -11.70 22.41 -43.59
N SER A 437 -11.41 23.06 -44.74
CA SER A 437 -10.37 22.57 -45.66
C SER A 437 -9.00 22.51 -44.98
N GLY A 438 -8.50 21.30 -44.73
CA GLY A 438 -7.22 21.05 -44.07
C GLY A 438 -7.31 20.79 -42.54
N ALA A 439 -8.51 20.80 -41.96
CA ALA A 439 -8.71 20.42 -40.59
C ALA A 439 -8.68 18.88 -40.44
N GLU A 440 -8.07 18.40 -39.36
CA GLU A 440 -7.97 16.97 -39.02
C GLU A 440 -8.71 16.68 -37.70
N GLU A 441 -9.22 15.47 -37.56
CA GLU A 441 -9.89 15.02 -36.29
C GLU A 441 -8.98 15.14 -35.05
N ALA A 442 -7.67 14.97 -35.23
CA ALA A 442 -6.68 15.12 -34.14
C ALA A 442 -6.63 16.54 -33.55
N GLU A 443 -7.10 17.58 -34.27
CA GLU A 443 -7.14 18.95 -33.73
C GLU A 443 -8.24 19.11 -32.69
N PHE A 444 -9.35 18.36 -32.79
CA PHE A 444 -10.38 18.31 -31.73
C PHE A 444 -9.85 17.71 -30.47
N GLU A 445 -9.06 16.62 -30.54
CA GLU A 445 -8.43 15.99 -29.38
C GLU A 445 -7.43 16.96 -28.69
N GLN A 446 -6.68 17.76 -29.47
CA GLN A 446 -5.77 18.76 -28.90
C GLN A 446 -6.49 19.87 -28.13
N LEU A 447 -7.74 20.17 -28.52
CA LEU A 447 -8.62 21.11 -27.81
C LEU A 447 -9.39 20.45 -26.66
N GLY A 448 -9.16 19.16 -26.42
CA GLY A 448 -9.79 18.38 -25.33
C GLY A 448 -11.18 17.86 -25.66
N TYR A 449 -11.57 17.81 -26.94
CA TYR A 449 -12.83 17.24 -27.39
C TYR A 449 -12.65 15.78 -27.82
N GLU A 450 -13.59 14.95 -27.43
CA GLU A 450 -13.75 13.59 -27.93
C GLU A 450 -14.91 13.57 -28.95
N ILE A 451 -14.70 12.96 -30.11
CA ILE A 451 -15.72 12.84 -31.16
C ILE A 451 -16.52 11.57 -30.87
N LEU A 452 -17.77 11.71 -30.45
CA LEU A 452 -18.64 10.58 -30.12
C LEU A 452 -19.41 10.01 -31.32
N ALA A 453 -19.70 10.84 -32.32
CA ALA A 453 -20.36 10.41 -33.57
C ALA A 453 -19.85 11.20 -34.77
N ASN A 454 -19.67 10.50 -35.88
CA ASN A 454 -19.24 11.02 -37.15
C ASN A 454 -20.31 10.89 -38.23
N GLY A 455 -20.49 11.94 -39.00
CA GLY A 455 -21.28 11.96 -40.22
C GLY A 455 -20.42 11.76 -41.47
N ASN A 456 -21.07 11.81 -42.63
CA ASN A 456 -20.41 11.68 -43.94
C ASN A 456 -19.51 12.88 -44.32
N THR A 457 -19.57 14.00 -43.60
CA THR A 457 -18.85 15.25 -43.90
C THR A 457 -18.02 15.79 -42.73
N GLY A 458 -18.28 15.31 -41.52
CA GLY A 458 -17.57 15.75 -40.31
C GLY A 458 -18.20 15.24 -39.01
N PRO A 459 -17.69 15.68 -37.87
CA PRO A 459 -18.19 15.25 -36.56
C PRO A 459 -19.60 15.77 -36.32
N LEU A 460 -20.44 14.93 -35.68
CA LEU A 460 -21.83 15.26 -35.35
C LEU A 460 -22.01 15.50 -33.84
N ILE A 461 -21.29 14.78 -33.01
CA ILE A 461 -21.41 14.88 -31.54
C ILE A 461 -20.00 14.96 -30.95
N LEU A 462 -19.78 16.01 -30.15
CA LEU A 462 -18.54 16.24 -29.40
C LEU A 462 -18.81 16.15 -27.90
N GLU A 463 -17.86 15.59 -27.17
CA GLU A 463 -17.85 15.59 -25.71
C GLU A 463 -16.56 16.28 -25.24
N ARG A 464 -16.65 17.13 -24.21
CA ARG A 464 -15.51 17.76 -23.55
C ARG A 464 -15.67 17.70 -22.04
N ARG A 465 -14.60 17.35 -21.36
CA ARG A 465 -14.56 17.37 -19.89
C ARG A 465 -13.58 18.43 -19.41
N GLU A 466 -14.09 19.42 -18.69
CA GLU A 466 -13.32 20.47 -18.04
C GLU A 466 -13.45 20.37 -16.52
N GLY A 467 -12.43 19.82 -15.85
CA GLY A 467 -12.52 19.57 -14.43
C GLY A 467 -13.74 18.71 -14.06
N PRO A 468 -14.67 19.20 -13.22
CA PRO A 468 -15.90 18.47 -12.85
C PRO A 468 -17.03 18.62 -13.88
N VAL A 469 -16.90 19.49 -14.87
CA VAL A 469 -17.97 19.81 -15.84
C VAL A 469 -17.85 18.92 -17.06
N LEU A 470 -18.97 18.30 -17.44
CA LEU A 470 -19.12 17.54 -18.68
C LEU A 470 -19.97 18.33 -19.67
N SER A 471 -19.43 18.64 -20.83
CA SER A 471 -20.13 19.37 -21.91
C SER A 471 -20.24 18.51 -23.15
N CYS A 472 -21.46 18.32 -23.66
CA CYS A 472 -21.77 17.60 -24.89
C CYS A 472 -22.38 18.56 -25.90
N PHE A 473 -21.94 18.49 -27.13
CA PHE A 473 -22.40 19.36 -28.22
C PHE A 473 -22.89 18.51 -29.40
N LEU A 474 -24.20 18.63 -29.73
CA LEU A 474 -24.71 18.17 -31.00
C LEU A 474 -24.52 19.31 -32.00
N LEU A 475 -23.66 19.12 -32.98
CA LEU A 475 -23.32 20.16 -33.98
C LEU A 475 -24.46 20.40 -34.98
N PHE A 476 -25.56 19.68 -34.85
CA PHE A 476 -26.80 19.87 -35.60
C PHE A 476 -27.95 20.14 -34.63
N HIS A 477 -28.96 20.91 -35.08
CA HIS A 477 -30.16 21.09 -34.25
C HIS A 477 -31.08 19.88 -34.35
N THR A 478 -31.54 19.40 -33.20
CA THR A 478 -32.35 18.15 -33.09
C THR A 478 -33.62 18.22 -33.93
N ASP A 479 -34.34 19.35 -33.94
CA ASP A 479 -35.55 19.54 -34.74
C ASP A 479 -35.29 19.60 -36.27
N ARG A 480 -34.04 19.74 -36.66
CA ARG A 480 -33.59 19.67 -38.07
C ARG A 480 -33.01 18.29 -38.41
N SER A 481 -33.44 17.30 -37.69
CA SER A 481 -33.08 15.90 -37.89
C SER A 481 -34.27 14.96 -37.68
N THR A 482 -34.15 13.70 -38.08
CA THR A 482 -35.14 12.69 -37.79
C THR A 482 -34.98 12.07 -36.39
N LEU A 483 -34.04 12.54 -35.59
CA LEU A 483 -33.71 12.00 -34.26
C LEU A 483 -34.91 11.98 -33.27
N PRO A 484 -35.73 13.06 -33.13
CA PRO A 484 -36.87 13.06 -32.19
C PRO A 484 -37.92 11.97 -32.46
N TYR A 485 -37.98 11.49 -33.70
CA TYR A 485 -38.93 10.46 -34.13
C TYR A 485 -38.37 9.03 -34.05
N ARG A 486 -37.14 8.88 -33.54
CA ARG A 486 -36.44 7.60 -33.40
C ARG A 486 -36.41 7.15 -31.95
N VAL A 487 -36.41 5.81 -31.75
CA VAL A 487 -36.28 5.21 -30.41
C VAL A 487 -34.96 5.60 -29.73
N GLY A 488 -33.94 5.95 -30.50
CA GLY A 488 -32.66 6.44 -29.99
C GLY A 488 -32.77 7.73 -29.17
N PHE A 489 -33.72 8.62 -29.45
CA PHE A 489 -33.83 9.90 -28.75
C PHE A 489 -34.18 9.75 -27.24
N PRO A 490 -35.29 9.05 -26.86
CA PRO A 490 -35.55 8.82 -25.43
C PRO A 490 -34.42 8.07 -24.71
N VAL A 491 -33.70 7.17 -25.40
CA VAL A 491 -32.53 6.47 -24.83
C VAL A 491 -31.40 7.47 -24.60
N LEU A 492 -31.12 8.35 -25.56
CA LEU A 492 -30.11 9.41 -25.41
C LEU A 492 -30.42 10.32 -24.20
N ILE A 493 -31.69 10.77 -24.07
CA ILE A 493 -32.09 11.63 -22.95
C ILE A 493 -32.00 10.89 -21.61
N SER A 494 -32.39 9.61 -21.56
CA SER A 494 -32.23 8.77 -20.36
C SER A 494 -30.77 8.62 -19.97
N ASN A 495 -29.87 8.41 -20.94
CA ASN A 495 -28.43 8.33 -20.69
C ASN A 495 -27.88 9.67 -20.19
N LEU A 496 -28.28 10.78 -20.82
CA LEU A 496 -27.89 12.13 -20.41
C LEU A 496 -28.30 12.45 -18.97
N VAL A 497 -29.54 12.14 -18.60
CA VAL A 497 -30.05 12.31 -17.23
C VAL A 497 -29.28 11.41 -16.26
N SER A 498 -28.96 10.19 -16.65
CA SER A 498 -28.15 9.28 -15.82
C SER A 498 -26.75 9.80 -15.60
N LEU A 499 -26.10 10.34 -16.63
CA LEU A 499 -24.82 11.03 -16.54
C LEU A 499 -24.87 12.26 -15.63
N ALA A 500 -25.90 13.09 -15.79
CA ALA A 500 -26.08 14.29 -14.95
C ALA A 500 -26.31 13.93 -13.49
N ARG A 501 -27.08 12.87 -13.19
CA ARG A 501 -27.26 12.36 -11.81
C ARG A 501 -25.95 11.87 -11.22
N GLU A 502 -25.11 11.20 -12.01
CA GLU A 502 -23.80 10.72 -11.56
C GLU A 502 -22.88 11.90 -11.27
N GLN A 503 -22.79 12.89 -12.17
CA GLN A 503 -22.00 14.11 -11.97
C GLN A 503 -22.46 14.93 -10.75
N ALA A 504 -23.77 14.98 -10.53
CA ALA A 504 -24.36 15.65 -9.35
C ALA A 504 -24.28 14.81 -8.06
N ASN A 505 -23.67 13.62 -8.09
CA ASN A 505 -23.62 12.66 -6.98
C ASN A 505 -25.02 12.28 -6.42
N LEU A 506 -26.02 12.13 -7.27
CA LEU A 506 -27.40 11.86 -6.89
C LEU A 506 -27.83 10.40 -7.15
N SER A 507 -27.04 9.59 -7.87
CA SER A 507 -27.46 8.25 -8.31
C SER A 507 -26.89 7.13 -7.47
N ASP A 508 -25.57 6.96 -7.53
CA ASP A 508 -24.86 5.85 -6.91
C ASP A 508 -23.80 6.40 -5.96
N VAL A 509 -23.83 5.94 -4.72
CA VAL A 509 -22.82 6.27 -3.72
C VAL A 509 -22.01 5.02 -3.42
N ARG A 510 -20.69 5.15 -3.47
CA ARG A 510 -19.75 4.07 -3.16
C ARG A 510 -19.03 4.36 -1.86
N GLY A 511 -18.85 3.32 -1.05
CA GLY A 511 -18.00 3.42 0.13
C GLY A 511 -16.57 3.79 -0.28
N ALA A 512 -15.97 4.73 0.44
CA ALA A 512 -14.58 5.09 0.23
C ALA A 512 -13.67 4.02 0.82
N SER A 513 -12.66 3.62 0.05
CA SER A 513 -11.61 2.70 0.53
C SER A 513 -10.55 3.45 1.32
N THR A 514 -9.91 2.75 2.26
CA THR A 514 -8.69 3.22 2.91
C THR A 514 -7.54 3.38 1.89
N GLY A 515 -6.51 4.15 2.28
CA GLY A 515 -5.42 4.59 1.44
C GLY A 515 -5.49 6.10 1.22
N VAL A 516 -6.28 6.54 0.26
CA VAL A 516 -6.51 7.97 -0.04
C VAL A 516 -8.00 8.25 -0.12
N LEU A 517 -8.46 9.27 0.62
CA LEU A 517 -9.85 9.71 0.55
C LEU A 517 -10.21 10.20 -0.87
N PRO A 518 -11.45 9.99 -1.31
CA PRO A 518 -11.92 10.54 -2.56
C PRO A 518 -11.78 12.07 -2.58
N PRO A 519 -11.62 12.69 -3.74
CA PRO A 519 -11.59 14.14 -3.86
C PRO A 519 -12.86 14.77 -3.28
N LEU A 520 -12.69 15.79 -2.43
CA LEU A 520 -13.80 16.47 -1.75
C LEU A 520 -13.98 17.87 -2.32
N ALA A 521 -15.17 18.15 -2.82
CA ALA A 521 -15.53 19.50 -3.26
C ALA A 521 -15.85 20.38 -2.03
N LEU A 522 -15.06 21.43 -1.83
CA LEU A 522 -15.09 22.37 -0.73
C LEU A 522 -14.95 23.81 -1.26
N LYS A 523 -14.76 24.80 -0.39
CA LYS A 523 -14.47 26.17 -0.83
C LYS A 523 -13.05 26.28 -1.38
N PRO A 524 -12.82 27.04 -2.46
CA PRO A 524 -11.49 27.22 -3.05
C PRO A 524 -10.49 27.89 -2.10
N GLU A 525 -9.23 27.49 -2.22
CA GLU A 525 -8.08 28.11 -1.54
C GLU A 525 -8.26 28.30 -0.04
N ARG A 526 -8.80 27.28 0.64
CA ARG A 526 -9.00 27.24 2.10
C ARG A 526 -8.22 26.12 2.74
N ASP A 527 -7.79 26.39 3.97
CA ASP A 527 -7.13 25.38 4.82
C ASP A 527 -8.18 24.62 5.61
N TYR A 528 -8.11 23.30 5.50
CA TYR A 528 -8.98 22.38 6.22
C TYR A 528 -8.16 21.53 7.17
N ARG A 529 -8.62 21.42 8.40
CA ARG A 529 -8.10 20.46 9.37
C ARG A 529 -8.87 19.16 9.23
N ILE A 530 -8.14 18.07 8.95
CA ILE A 530 -8.70 16.73 8.83
C ILE A 530 -8.29 15.94 10.08
N THR A 531 -9.28 15.41 10.80
CA THR A 531 -9.09 14.52 11.94
C THR A 531 -9.70 13.16 11.64
N GLY A 532 -9.06 12.09 12.04
CA GLY A 532 -9.47 10.71 11.74
C GLY A 532 -9.26 9.76 12.92
N PRO A 533 -9.34 8.45 12.69
CA PRO A 533 -9.19 7.45 13.74
C PRO A 533 -7.85 7.56 14.47
N GLY A 534 -7.85 7.24 15.77
CA GLY A 534 -6.68 7.38 16.63
C GLY A 534 -6.26 8.82 16.84
N GLU A 535 -4.97 9.09 16.64
CA GLU A 535 -4.38 10.44 16.80
C GLU A 535 -4.16 11.14 15.43
N PHE A 536 -4.80 10.65 14.36
CA PHE A 536 -4.59 11.24 13.03
C PHE A 536 -5.15 12.65 12.98
N ALA A 537 -4.30 13.62 12.68
CA ALA A 537 -4.67 14.99 12.39
C ALA A 537 -3.69 15.59 11.38
N THR A 538 -4.22 16.20 10.33
CA THR A 538 -3.43 16.91 9.32
C THR A 538 -4.15 18.19 8.90
N THR A 539 -3.42 19.11 8.27
CA THR A 539 -4.00 20.31 7.66
C THR A 539 -3.57 20.35 6.20
N GLN A 540 -4.54 20.55 5.33
CA GLN A 540 -4.32 20.60 3.88
C GLN A 540 -5.24 21.63 3.23
N SER A 541 -4.74 22.30 2.17
CA SER A 541 -5.49 23.32 1.44
C SER A 541 -6.22 22.71 0.26
N SER A 542 -7.43 23.20 -0.03
CA SER A 542 -8.11 22.95 -1.30
C SER A 542 -7.42 23.70 -2.44
N ASP A 543 -7.53 23.17 -3.64
CA ASP A 543 -7.01 23.82 -4.85
C ASP A 543 -7.86 25.03 -5.29
N VAL A 544 -7.47 25.67 -6.41
CA VAL A 544 -8.20 26.84 -6.98
C VAL A 544 -9.62 26.49 -7.43
N GLU A 545 -9.89 25.21 -7.69
CA GLU A 545 -11.21 24.69 -8.06
C GLU A 545 -12.05 24.30 -6.81
N GLY A 546 -11.49 24.44 -5.62
CA GLY A 546 -12.13 24.04 -4.36
C GLY A 546 -12.09 22.53 -4.09
N ILE A 547 -11.17 21.80 -4.71
CA ILE A 547 -11.08 20.35 -4.52
C ILE A 547 -9.95 20.01 -3.56
N LEU A 548 -10.27 19.30 -2.49
CA LEU A 548 -9.29 18.73 -1.55
C LEU A 548 -8.95 17.31 -2.01
N LYS A 549 -7.68 17.04 -2.36
CA LYS A 549 -7.18 15.77 -2.90
C LYS A 549 -6.00 15.25 -2.07
N GLY A 550 -5.77 13.92 -2.12
CA GLY A 550 -4.56 13.32 -1.55
C GLY A 550 -4.51 13.22 -0.03
N VAL A 551 -5.66 13.25 0.64
CA VAL A 551 -5.74 13.03 2.08
C VAL A 551 -5.53 11.55 2.39
N ALA A 552 -4.46 11.23 3.14
CA ALA A 552 -4.17 9.86 3.53
C ALA A 552 -5.18 9.34 4.56
N ALA A 553 -5.76 8.17 4.31
CA ALA A 553 -6.71 7.47 5.19
C ALA A 553 -6.16 6.07 5.52
N ARG A 554 -5.22 5.98 6.45
CA ARG A 554 -4.51 4.74 6.79
C ARG A 554 -5.21 3.85 7.79
N ALA A 555 -6.36 4.28 8.31
CA ALA A 555 -7.16 3.49 9.24
C ALA A 555 -8.63 3.52 8.85
N VAL A 556 -9.34 2.44 9.16
CA VAL A 556 -10.79 2.32 8.97
C VAL A 556 -11.50 3.20 9.99
N GLY A 557 -12.44 4.03 9.53
CA GLY A 557 -13.23 4.91 10.38
C GLY A 557 -13.70 6.18 9.69
N THR A 558 -14.15 7.14 10.47
CA THR A 558 -14.65 8.43 9.98
C THR A 558 -13.57 9.51 10.06
N TYR A 559 -13.50 10.31 9.02
CA TYR A 559 -12.60 11.45 8.88
C TYR A 559 -13.44 12.72 8.84
N ASP A 560 -13.21 13.61 9.80
CA ASP A 560 -13.90 14.89 9.91
C ASP A 560 -13.04 15.99 9.29
N VAL A 561 -13.59 16.66 8.29
CA VAL A 561 -12.97 17.83 7.63
C VAL A 561 -13.56 19.09 8.22
N SER A 562 -12.74 19.92 8.84
CA SER A 562 -13.15 21.10 9.60
C SER A 562 -12.55 22.39 9.03
N GLU A 563 -13.36 23.46 8.96
CA GLU A 563 -12.92 24.83 8.65
C GLU A 563 -13.15 25.71 9.89
N GLY A 564 -12.09 26.33 10.41
CA GLY A 564 -12.22 27.24 11.56
C GLY A 564 -12.69 26.59 12.87
N GLY A 565 -12.74 25.26 12.95
CA GLY A 565 -13.21 24.49 14.10
C GLY A 565 -14.59 23.84 13.90
N ASP A 566 -15.33 24.21 12.86
CA ASP A 566 -16.61 23.61 12.51
C ASP A 566 -16.40 22.47 11.50
N VAL A 567 -17.04 21.32 11.74
CA VAL A 567 -17.00 20.19 10.79
C VAL A 567 -17.87 20.52 9.58
N VAL A 568 -17.24 20.65 8.42
CA VAL A 568 -17.92 20.97 7.15
C VAL A 568 -18.25 19.72 6.33
N ARG A 569 -17.49 18.63 6.54
CA ARG A 569 -17.69 17.34 5.85
C ARG A 569 -17.21 16.20 6.71
N GLN A 570 -17.93 15.09 6.68
CA GLN A 570 -17.50 13.81 7.24
C GLN A 570 -17.38 12.77 6.11
N VAL A 571 -16.34 11.95 6.15
CA VAL A 571 -16.10 10.89 5.15
C VAL A 571 -15.73 9.63 5.89
N GLY A 572 -16.44 8.55 5.62
CA GLY A 572 -16.11 7.24 6.15
C GLY A 572 -15.14 6.50 5.21
N ALA A 573 -14.03 6.01 5.73
CA ALA A 573 -13.10 5.13 5.02
C ALA A 573 -13.20 3.71 5.57
N SER A 574 -13.20 2.72 4.67
CA SER A 574 -13.37 1.31 5.00
C SER A 574 -12.36 0.47 4.22
N LEU A 575 -12.01 -0.72 4.69
CA LEU A 575 -11.02 -1.54 3.99
C LEU A 575 -11.52 -1.95 2.60
N LEU A 576 -12.75 -2.49 2.48
CA LEU A 576 -13.46 -2.86 1.23
C LEU A 576 -12.56 -3.55 0.19
N ASN A 577 -11.73 -4.49 0.63
CA ASN A 577 -10.76 -5.17 -0.22
C ASN A 577 -10.87 -6.69 -0.08
N ALA A 578 -11.25 -7.37 -1.17
CA ALA A 578 -11.41 -8.82 -1.18
C ALA A 578 -10.07 -9.57 -0.99
N THR A 579 -8.97 -9.01 -1.48
CA THR A 579 -7.63 -9.62 -1.31
C THR A 579 -7.23 -9.60 0.15
N GLU A 580 -7.35 -8.45 0.84
CA GLU A 580 -7.01 -8.33 2.27
C GLU A 580 -7.89 -9.22 3.14
N THR A 581 -9.20 -9.30 2.86
CA THR A 581 -10.17 -10.15 3.60
C THR A 581 -9.93 -11.64 3.38
N SER A 582 -9.48 -12.06 2.19
CA SER A 582 -9.27 -13.47 1.86
C SER A 582 -8.19 -14.13 2.70
N LEU A 583 -7.23 -13.37 3.18
CA LEU A 583 -6.04 -13.78 3.93
C LEU A 583 -5.23 -14.91 3.24
N HIS A 584 -5.43 -15.08 1.93
CA HIS A 584 -4.78 -16.12 1.14
C HIS A 584 -3.59 -15.54 0.37
N GLY A 585 -2.39 -15.84 0.87
CA GLY A 585 -1.16 -15.38 0.26
C GLY A 585 -0.70 -16.22 -0.92
N VAL A 586 -0.14 -15.56 -1.94
CA VAL A 586 0.54 -16.24 -3.04
C VAL A 586 1.86 -16.85 -2.58
N ASP A 587 2.27 -17.95 -3.23
CA ASP A 587 3.54 -18.61 -2.97
C ASP A 587 4.66 -18.17 -3.93
N GLU A 588 4.29 -17.42 -4.96
CA GLU A 588 5.19 -17.00 -6.03
C GLU A 588 4.90 -15.56 -6.44
N ILE A 589 5.96 -14.76 -6.65
CA ILE A 589 5.87 -13.42 -7.24
C ILE A 589 6.56 -13.48 -8.61
N HIS A 590 5.83 -13.09 -9.65
CA HIS A 590 6.33 -13.10 -11.03
C HIS A 590 6.79 -11.70 -11.43
N PHE A 591 8.04 -11.60 -11.85
CA PHE A 591 8.65 -10.45 -12.49
C PHE A 591 8.76 -10.71 -14.00
N ARG A 592 9.18 -9.70 -14.77
CA ARG A 592 9.31 -9.85 -16.24
C ARG A 592 10.14 -11.05 -16.69
N GLU A 593 11.27 -11.30 -16.03
CA GLU A 593 12.23 -12.35 -16.40
C GLU A 593 12.47 -13.38 -15.30
N LEU A 594 11.90 -13.18 -14.10
CA LEU A 594 12.18 -14.00 -12.92
C LEU A 594 10.91 -14.32 -12.15
N THR A 595 10.84 -15.54 -11.63
CA THR A 595 9.85 -15.92 -10.61
C THR A 595 10.57 -16.13 -9.29
N VAL A 596 10.05 -15.55 -8.23
CA VAL A 596 10.58 -15.67 -6.88
C VAL A 596 9.61 -16.48 -6.04
N ASP A 597 10.09 -17.63 -5.57
CA ASP A 597 9.32 -18.53 -4.71
C ASP A 597 9.35 -18.02 -3.26
N ALA A 598 8.22 -18.16 -2.57
CA ALA A 598 8.13 -17.90 -1.15
C ALA A 598 8.94 -18.92 -0.33
N THR A 599 9.60 -18.45 0.70
CA THR A 599 10.22 -19.32 1.70
C THR A 599 9.51 -19.13 3.06
N THR A 600 9.14 -20.23 3.67
CA THR A 600 8.62 -20.26 5.05
C THR A 600 9.73 -20.60 6.06
N ALA A 601 10.93 -20.91 5.57
CA ALA A 601 12.07 -21.20 6.45
C ALA A 601 12.52 -19.90 7.14
N PRO A 602 12.73 -19.93 8.47
CA PRO A 602 13.23 -18.76 9.18
C PRO A 602 14.56 -18.32 8.58
N ALA A 603 14.77 -17.01 8.50
CA ALA A 603 15.97 -16.43 7.92
C ALA A 603 17.22 -17.00 8.61
N THR A 604 18.04 -17.73 7.85
CA THR A 604 19.30 -18.23 8.37
C THR A 604 20.28 -17.08 8.51
N THR A 605 20.60 -16.72 9.75
CA THR A 605 21.59 -15.68 10.06
C THR A 605 22.97 -16.28 10.30
N ASP A 606 24.01 -15.57 9.93
CA ASP A 606 25.38 -15.95 10.26
C ASP A 606 25.57 -15.91 11.79
N ARG A 607 26.08 -17.01 12.36
CA ARG A 607 26.25 -17.12 13.82
C ARG A 607 27.67 -16.74 14.21
N PRO A 608 27.89 -15.65 14.96
CA PRO A 608 29.22 -15.27 15.44
C PRO A 608 29.72 -16.26 16.49
N LEU A 609 30.95 -16.76 16.32
CA LEU A 609 31.59 -17.70 17.27
C LEU A 609 32.42 -16.99 18.33
N TRP A 610 32.73 -15.69 18.16
CA TRP A 610 33.60 -14.95 19.06
C TRP A 610 33.15 -14.92 20.53
N PRO A 611 31.83 -14.88 20.89
CA PRO A 611 31.42 -14.91 22.30
C PRO A 611 31.84 -16.20 23.01
N TRP A 612 31.70 -17.33 22.30
CA TRP A 612 32.12 -18.65 22.84
C TRP A 612 33.64 -18.74 23.00
N LEU A 613 34.40 -18.18 22.06
CA LEU A 613 35.85 -18.14 22.16
C LEU A 613 36.31 -17.21 23.30
N ALA A 614 35.64 -16.06 23.49
CA ALA A 614 35.90 -15.15 24.59
C ALA A 614 35.57 -15.81 25.96
N LEU A 615 34.44 -16.52 26.04
CA LEU A 615 34.08 -17.27 27.23
C LEU A 615 35.09 -18.39 27.54
N GLY A 616 35.56 -19.09 26.49
CA GLY A 616 36.64 -20.07 26.59
C GLY A 616 37.95 -19.47 27.10
N ALA A 617 38.35 -18.29 26.59
CA ALA A 617 39.53 -17.57 27.08
C ALA A 617 39.36 -17.17 28.55
N PHE A 618 38.19 -16.69 28.94
CA PHE A 618 37.90 -16.34 30.33
C PHE A 618 37.97 -17.57 31.26
N ALA A 619 37.42 -18.71 30.83
CA ALA A 619 37.50 -19.97 31.59
C ALA A 619 38.93 -20.45 31.76
N VAL A 620 39.79 -20.32 30.71
CA VAL A 620 41.22 -20.64 30.78
C VAL A 620 41.93 -19.70 31.77
N LEU A 621 41.60 -18.42 31.80
CA LEU A 621 42.17 -17.41 32.69
C LEU A 621 41.77 -17.72 34.17
N LEU A 622 40.52 -18.11 34.42
CA LEU A 622 40.10 -18.55 35.76
C LEU A 622 40.84 -19.82 36.18
N GLY A 623 41.05 -20.77 35.27
CA GLY A 623 41.84 -21.97 35.50
C GLY A 623 43.29 -21.67 35.83
N GLU A 624 43.90 -20.71 35.09
CA GLU A 624 45.26 -20.21 35.37
C GLU A 624 45.37 -19.59 36.79
N TRP A 625 44.41 -18.70 37.12
CA TRP A 625 44.33 -18.06 38.42
C TRP A 625 44.20 -19.09 39.57
N TRP A 626 43.32 -20.09 39.39
CA TRP A 626 43.13 -21.15 40.37
C TRP A 626 44.40 -22.03 40.54
N LEU A 627 45.07 -22.38 39.46
CA LEU A 627 46.34 -23.11 39.51
C LEU A 627 47.46 -22.28 40.12
N TYR A 628 47.46 -20.96 39.89
CA TYR A 628 48.41 -20.03 40.51
C TYR A 628 48.23 -19.99 42.03
N LEU A 629 47.01 -19.92 42.55
CA LEU A 629 46.69 -19.93 43.96
C LEU A 629 47.04 -21.26 44.66
N ARG A 630 46.94 -22.38 43.96
CA ARG A 630 47.25 -23.71 44.48
C ARG A 630 48.73 -24.05 44.48
N ARG A 631 49.60 -23.22 43.92
CA ARG A 631 51.03 -23.41 44.07
C ARG A 631 51.36 -23.18 45.54
N PRO A 632 51.90 -24.19 46.28
CA PRO A 632 52.34 -23.95 47.63
C PRO A 632 53.39 -22.88 47.62
N GLY A 633 53.10 -21.78 48.32
CA GLY A 633 53.97 -20.62 48.42
C GLY A 633 55.37 -21.05 48.87
N GLY A 634 56.32 -20.91 47.95
CA GLY A 634 57.69 -20.87 48.39
C GLY A 634 57.80 -19.66 49.31
N ILE A 635 58.05 -19.90 50.56
CA ILE A 635 58.34 -18.92 51.61
C ILE A 635 59.32 -17.90 51.01
N PRO A 636 59.01 -16.58 50.96
CA PRO A 636 60.04 -15.60 50.68
C PRO A 636 60.96 -15.61 51.90
N ALA A 637 62.17 -16.13 51.71
CA ALA A 637 63.25 -15.95 52.62
C ALA A 637 63.87 -14.58 52.43
#